data_dec05d482309b04e7bc8f488525ea11c
#
_entry.id   dec05d482309b04e7bc8f488525ea11c
#
_cell.length_a   1.000
_cell.length_b   1.000
_cell.length_c   1.000
_cell.angle_alpha   90.00
_cell.angle_beta   90.00
_cell.angle_gamma   90.00
#
_symmetry.space_group_name_H-M   'P 1'
#
loop_
_entity.id
_entity.type
_entity.pdbx_description
1 polymer ?
#
loop_
_entity_poly.entity_id
_entity_poly.type
_entity_poly.pdbx_seq_one_letter_code
_entity_poly.pdbx_strand_id
1 'polypeptide(L)'
;MRLGGKLRLVEQDEAAVQKFRSLPPAWSYECDAELARFLYDHSERELERLDCIKEHVNSLNVSSQAEDFNASHLTDGRTDTFWESEGSLGEHWVRLNMKKGSIVKKLWLMLESQVTSFIPRRVAVYGGEPNRLQHLRSVLISENSFRDVCILRDMKTYLPVLEIRILECREGGYNVRLQGIKIKSFWEWDLALNADMFQPARLVRYPLLERVDADMLYRRAVLIQRFVTLLDSVLHYLIPISDQSIGTFSVLRSIKPFLLLSKHCTALIAQCLQASQSPPPHAPPKLYINRYLAREHRANPALDPRCKNTVFTQLYEGLRTSGKTEQPMDYRWPLSYSRWWECEFITEGIIDNGGGFRDSLADVSEELCPSSGDVAVPLPFFVRTSNQGNSADDTRDMYVPNPSCKDFPKYEWIGQLMGATLRGKEFLVLALPALVWKQLAGEEVSWSKDFAAVDLELVKLLEVLQVVDREAFDFMFGRELTYTTVLSDQRVVELIPNGSSTAVRYEDRKEFIRLVQKARLEESKEQIAAMRAGLLRVVPQAVLDLLTWQQLEKKICGEPEITVADLRKFITFEDFPPKDSRVQMFLEALNNFTREDLSRFLKFVTGRSRLPVRITVYPDRTNSEAVDLMPEASTCSCTFFLPTYSSAKACEELLRYAVYNCMSIDTDKNTWDE
;
A
#
# COMPACT_ATOMS: atom_id res chain seq x y z
N MET A 1 6.22 -20.74 32.04
CA MET A 1 6.67 -19.71 31.12
C MET A 1 7.72 -18.85 31.81
N ARG A 2 8.99 -18.93 31.38
CA ARG A 2 10.06 -18.13 32.01
C ARG A 2 10.18 -16.78 31.32
N LEU A 3 9.49 -15.77 31.83
CA LEU A 3 9.64 -14.35 31.47
C LEU A 3 10.93 -13.71 32.04
N GLY A 4 11.68 -14.44 32.90
CA GLY A 4 12.76 -13.90 33.71
C GLY A 4 14.03 -13.47 32.98
N GLY A 5 14.28 -13.90 31.73
CA GLY A 5 15.49 -13.52 31.00
C GLY A 5 15.41 -12.18 30.29
N LYS A 6 14.22 -11.71 29.91
CA LYS A 6 14.02 -10.46 29.19
C LYS A 6 13.79 -9.24 30.10
N LEU A 7 13.33 -9.45 31.32
CA LEU A 7 13.18 -8.37 32.31
C LEU A 7 14.51 -7.84 32.84
N ARG A 8 15.57 -8.66 32.91
CA ARG A 8 16.91 -8.22 33.35
C ARG A 8 17.57 -7.17 32.43
N LEU A 9 17.18 -7.09 31.16
CA LEU A 9 17.64 -6.04 30.23
C LEU A 9 17.05 -4.66 30.56
N VAL A 10 15.92 -4.60 31.27
CA VAL A 10 15.28 -3.35 31.70
C VAL A 10 15.95 -2.78 32.94
N GLU A 11 16.44 -3.63 33.86
CA GLU A 11 17.10 -3.19 35.11
C GLU A 11 18.50 -2.60 34.91
N GLN A 12 19.19 -2.92 33.80
CA GLN A 12 20.55 -2.42 33.54
C GLN A 12 20.61 -1.01 32.96
N ASP A 13 19.46 -0.37 32.69
CA ASP A 13 19.42 0.92 32.01
C ASP A 13 18.66 2.00 32.82
N GLU A 14 18.87 2.04 34.16
CA GLU A 14 18.26 3.07 35.04
C GLU A 14 18.62 4.49 34.59
N ALA A 15 19.81 4.70 34.04
CA ALA A 15 20.24 6.00 33.51
C ALA A 15 19.46 6.38 32.23
N ALA A 16 19.12 5.40 31.39
CA ALA A 16 18.26 5.62 30.22
C ALA A 16 16.81 5.91 30.67
N VAL A 17 16.28 5.15 31.64
CA VAL A 17 14.93 5.37 32.18
C VAL A 17 14.79 6.76 32.84
N GLN A 18 15.80 7.25 33.55
CA GLN A 18 15.80 8.60 34.10
C GLN A 18 15.81 9.70 33.02
N LYS A 19 16.55 9.48 31.93
CA LYS A 19 16.57 10.42 30.79
C LYS A 19 15.23 10.46 30.05
N PHE A 20 14.42 9.38 30.08
CA PHE A 20 13.06 9.36 29.52
C PHE A 20 12.03 10.14 30.31
N ARG A 21 12.30 10.49 31.55
CA ARG A 21 11.41 11.35 32.38
C ARG A 21 11.44 12.82 31.96
N SER A 22 12.37 13.23 31.11
CA SER A 22 12.50 14.57 30.59
C SER A 22 11.92 14.73 29.17
N LEU A 23 10.65 14.32 28.97
CA LEU A 23 9.94 14.66 27.74
C LEU A 23 9.74 16.18 27.67
N PRO A 24 9.79 16.81 26.47
CA PRO A 24 9.40 18.19 26.33
C PRO A 24 7.97 18.39 26.88
N PRO A 25 7.65 19.54 27.47
CA PRO A 25 6.31 19.82 27.99
C PRO A 25 5.19 19.67 26.96
N ALA A 26 5.52 19.78 25.66
CA ALA A 26 4.59 19.66 24.55
C ALA A 26 4.51 18.24 23.96
N TRP A 27 5.22 17.23 24.51
CA TRP A 27 5.16 15.86 23.99
C TRP A 27 3.82 15.22 24.33
N SER A 28 3.11 14.78 23.30
CA SER A 28 1.80 14.17 23.42
C SER A 28 1.78 12.76 22.82
N TYR A 29 0.67 12.06 23.00
CA TYR A 29 0.43 10.77 22.37
C TYR A 29 0.50 10.85 20.83
N GLU A 30 0.08 11.97 20.24
CA GLU A 30 0.16 12.20 18.80
C GLU A 30 1.60 12.26 18.29
N CYS A 31 2.53 12.79 19.10
CA CYS A 31 3.96 12.72 18.78
C CYS A 31 4.47 11.28 18.73
N ASP A 32 4.02 10.43 19.66
CA ASP A 32 4.35 9.00 19.64
C ASP A 32 3.75 8.28 18.44
N ALA A 33 2.51 8.60 18.09
CA ALA A 33 1.83 8.03 16.93
C ALA A 33 2.52 8.45 15.62
N GLU A 34 2.93 9.71 15.51
CA GLU A 34 3.68 10.20 14.36
C GLU A 34 5.09 9.59 14.30
N LEU A 35 5.75 9.41 15.44
CA LEU A 35 7.03 8.71 15.52
C LEU A 35 6.91 7.24 15.10
N ALA A 36 5.85 6.54 15.52
CA ALA A 36 5.59 5.18 15.08
C ALA A 36 5.38 5.10 13.56
N ARG A 37 4.67 6.06 12.98
CA ARG A 37 4.49 6.18 11.53
C ARG A 37 5.82 6.44 10.82
N PHE A 38 6.61 7.39 11.32
CA PHE A 38 7.96 7.66 10.79
C PHE A 38 8.82 6.40 10.75
N LEU A 39 8.85 5.65 11.86
CA LEU A 39 9.59 4.40 11.97
C LEU A 39 9.08 3.35 10.97
N TYR A 40 7.76 3.23 10.80
CA TYR A 40 7.15 2.32 9.83
C TYR A 40 7.55 2.67 8.39
N ASP A 41 7.40 3.92 7.99
CA ASP A 41 7.68 4.40 6.63
C ASP A 41 9.18 4.21 6.27
N HIS A 42 10.08 4.32 7.24
CA HIS A 42 11.51 4.13 7.04
C HIS A 42 11.94 2.66 7.18
N SER A 43 11.30 1.87 8.04
CA SER A 43 11.63 0.46 8.23
C SER A 43 11.10 -0.41 7.08
N GLU A 44 9.96 -0.11 6.47
CA GLU A 44 9.48 -0.83 5.28
C GLU A 44 10.46 -0.72 4.10
N ARG A 45 11.07 0.44 3.92
CA ARG A 45 12.06 0.66 2.85
C ARG A 45 13.34 -0.16 3.05
N GLU A 46 13.73 -0.42 4.29
CA GLU A 46 14.88 -1.27 4.62
C GLU A 46 14.52 -2.77 4.61
N LEU A 47 13.29 -3.15 4.98
CA LEU A 47 12.82 -4.53 5.00
C LEU A 47 12.71 -5.17 3.59
N GLU A 48 12.52 -4.37 2.55
CA GLU A 48 12.46 -4.84 1.16
C GLU A 48 13.83 -4.92 0.48
N ARG A 49 14.83 -4.24 1.01
CA ARG A 49 16.17 -4.26 0.45
C ARG A 49 16.92 -5.51 0.91
N LEU A 50 17.39 -6.30 -0.06
CA LEU A 50 18.34 -7.38 0.24
C LEU A 50 19.65 -6.76 0.75
N ASP A 51 20.21 -7.36 1.80
CA ASP A 51 21.44 -6.87 2.35
C ASP A 51 22.60 -7.20 1.41
N CYS A 52 23.61 -6.34 1.37
CA CYS A 52 24.85 -6.69 0.73
C CYS A 52 25.50 -7.82 1.55
N ILE A 53 25.63 -9.00 0.95
CA ILE A 53 26.18 -10.18 1.63
C ILE A 53 27.55 -9.89 2.26
N LYS A 54 28.37 -9.04 1.63
CA LYS A 54 29.71 -8.62 2.09
C LYS A 54 29.70 -7.79 3.38
N GLU A 55 28.56 -7.17 3.72
CA GLU A 55 28.40 -6.43 4.97
C GLU A 55 28.27 -7.36 6.17
N HIS A 56 27.65 -8.53 5.99
CA HIS A 56 27.31 -9.46 7.06
C HIS A 56 28.16 -10.74 7.09
N VAL A 57 28.76 -11.10 5.97
CA VAL A 57 29.63 -12.27 5.82
C VAL A 57 31.11 -11.84 5.84
N ASN A 58 31.90 -12.47 6.67
CA ASN A 58 33.33 -12.22 6.78
C ASN A 58 34.10 -12.94 5.66
N SER A 59 33.77 -14.21 5.44
CA SER A 59 34.34 -15.02 4.35
C SER A 59 33.35 -16.10 3.89
N LEU A 60 33.47 -16.46 2.62
CA LEU A 60 32.71 -17.54 2.00
C LEU A 60 33.69 -18.61 1.54
N ASN A 61 33.42 -19.86 1.89
CA ASN A 61 34.20 -21.03 1.48
C ASN A 61 33.29 -22.04 0.78
N VAL A 62 33.85 -22.77 -0.15
CA VAL A 62 33.13 -23.82 -0.89
C VAL A 62 33.86 -25.14 -0.80
N SER A 63 33.16 -26.25 -1.03
CA SER A 63 33.74 -27.63 -1.03
C SER A 63 34.78 -27.82 -2.14
N SER A 64 34.49 -27.31 -3.33
CA SER A 64 35.30 -27.35 -4.53
C SER A 64 34.84 -26.27 -5.51
N GLN A 65 35.63 -25.97 -6.51
CA GLN A 65 35.24 -25.04 -7.58
C GLN A 65 35.96 -25.37 -8.88
N ALA A 66 35.26 -25.26 -9.99
CA ALA A 66 35.84 -25.34 -11.31
C ALA A 66 36.67 -24.07 -11.63
N GLU A 67 37.67 -24.22 -12.50
CA GLU A 67 38.70 -23.19 -12.72
C GLU A 67 38.13 -21.81 -13.11
N ASP A 68 37.13 -21.80 -13.99
CA ASP A 68 36.49 -20.57 -14.48
C ASP A 68 35.24 -20.14 -13.68
N PHE A 69 34.72 -20.97 -12.78
CA PHE A 69 33.43 -20.77 -12.09
C PHE A 69 33.59 -20.78 -10.57
N ASN A 70 34.32 -19.79 -10.06
CA ASN A 70 34.77 -19.73 -8.68
C ASN A 70 33.72 -19.17 -7.69
N ALA A 71 34.03 -19.31 -6.40
CA ALA A 71 33.15 -18.93 -5.32
C ALA A 71 32.78 -17.42 -5.27
N SER A 72 33.56 -16.54 -5.91
CA SER A 72 33.25 -15.10 -5.93
C SER A 72 31.97 -14.77 -6.68
N HIS A 73 31.56 -15.59 -7.63
CA HIS A 73 30.30 -15.47 -8.37
C HIS A 73 29.06 -15.64 -7.48
N LEU A 74 29.19 -16.33 -6.34
CA LEU A 74 28.07 -16.45 -5.38
C LEU A 74 27.66 -15.13 -4.72
N THR A 75 28.53 -14.11 -4.79
CA THR A 75 28.32 -12.82 -4.08
C THR A 75 28.48 -11.59 -4.96
N ASP A 76 28.59 -11.75 -6.28
CA ASP A 76 28.76 -10.64 -7.22
C ASP A 76 27.44 -9.96 -7.60
N GLY A 77 26.29 -10.60 -7.28
CA GLY A 77 24.96 -10.08 -7.56
C GLY A 77 24.53 -10.17 -9.03
N ARG A 78 25.32 -10.86 -9.86
CA ARG A 78 25.05 -11.02 -11.29
C ARG A 78 24.22 -12.26 -11.55
N THR A 79 23.42 -12.25 -12.59
CA THR A 79 22.58 -13.41 -13.02
C THR A 79 23.18 -14.17 -14.19
N ASP A 80 24.26 -13.64 -14.79
CA ASP A 80 24.99 -14.24 -15.92
C ASP A 80 26.27 -14.99 -15.47
N THR A 81 26.56 -14.99 -14.18
CA THR A 81 27.66 -15.72 -13.56
C THR A 81 27.16 -16.80 -12.62
N PHE A 82 27.92 -17.84 -12.41
CA PHE A 82 27.61 -18.92 -11.46
C PHE A 82 28.88 -19.53 -10.87
N TRP A 83 28.73 -20.08 -9.69
CA TRP A 83 29.71 -21.00 -9.11
C TRP A 83 29.38 -22.44 -9.54
N GLU A 84 30.37 -23.19 -9.92
CA GLU A 84 30.24 -24.60 -10.22
C GLU A 84 31.17 -25.41 -9.32
N SER A 85 30.63 -26.48 -8.70
CA SER A 85 31.45 -27.43 -7.94
C SER A 85 32.22 -28.36 -8.87
N GLU A 86 33.40 -28.83 -8.42
CA GLU A 86 34.21 -29.78 -9.14
C GLU A 86 34.41 -31.06 -8.30
N GLY A 87 34.30 -32.23 -8.91
CA GLY A 87 34.68 -33.48 -8.31
C GLY A 87 33.52 -34.45 -8.08
N SER A 88 33.89 -35.75 -8.16
CA SER A 88 33.00 -36.91 -8.09
C SER A 88 32.60 -37.35 -6.68
N LEU A 89 33.05 -36.67 -5.61
CA LEU A 89 32.93 -37.12 -4.21
C LEU A 89 31.66 -36.69 -3.50
N GLY A 90 30.62 -36.27 -4.22
CA GLY A 90 29.22 -36.33 -3.76
C GLY A 90 28.73 -35.40 -2.67
N GLU A 91 29.57 -34.71 -1.91
CA GLU A 91 29.12 -33.75 -0.91
C GLU A 91 29.58 -32.33 -1.25
N HIS A 92 28.69 -31.55 -1.87
CA HIS A 92 28.97 -30.14 -2.15
C HIS A 92 28.38 -29.27 -1.07
N TRP A 93 29.18 -28.30 -0.63
CA TRP A 93 28.73 -27.32 0.38
C TRP A 93 29.28 -25.92 0.14
N VAL A 94 28.52 -24.94 0.62
CA VAL A 94 28.90 -23.53 0.71
C VAL A 94 28.81 -23.10 2.17
N ARG A 95 29.90 -22.57 2.72
CA ARG A 95 30.01 -22.13 4.10
C ARG A 95 30.14 -20.62 4.17
N LEU A 96 29.24 -19.98 4.91
CA LEU A 96 29.26 -18.56 5.24
C LEU A 96 29.81 -18.39 6.66
N ASN A 97 30.96 -17.75 6.80
CA ASN A 97 31.48 -17.33 8.09
C ASN A 97 30.94 -15.94 8.37
N MET A 98 30.05 -15.84 9.35
CA MET A 98 29.32 -14.62 9.65
C MET A 98 30.17 -13.64 10.45
N LYS A 99 30.02 -12.34 10.21
CA LYS A 99 30.57 -11.32 11.10
C LYS A 99 29.89 -11.42 12.45
N LYS A 100 30.66 -11.17 13.53
CA LYS A 100 30.19 -11.30 14.91
C LYS A 100 28.91 -10.48 15.13
N GLY A 101 27.85 -11.13 15.61
CA GLY A 101 26.56 -10.51 15.88
C GLY A 101 25.64 -10.32 14.68
N SER A 102 26.02 -10.77 13.50
CA SER A 102 25.12 -10.74 12.32
C SER A 102 24.18 -11.94 12.31
N ILE A 103 22.88 -11.69 12.41
CA ILE A 103 21.82 -12.71 12.41
C ILE A 103 21.20 -12.77 11.02
N VAL A 104 21.25 -13.93 10.36
CA VAL A 104 20.63 -14.16 9.07
C VAL A 104 19.16 -14.47 9.25
N LYS A 105 18.27 -13.52 8.93
CA LYS A 105 16.83 -13.69 9.03
C LYS A 105 16.26 -14.59 7.93
N LYS A 106 16.76 -14.42 6.70
CA LYS A 106 16.40 -15.24 5.53
C LYS A 106 17.63 -15.47 4.66
N LEU A 107 17.66 -16.63 4.03
CA LEU A 107 18.71 -17.05 3.11
C LEU A 107 18.08 -17.66 1.86
N TRP A 108 18.49 -17.21 0.69
CA TRP A 108 18.03 -17.74 -0.61
C TRP A 108 19.21 -18.22 -1.43
N LEU A 109 18.94 -19.27 -2.21
CA LEU A 109 19.79 -19.70 -3.31
C LEU A 109 19.21 -19.20 -4.63
N MET A 110 20.08 -18.61 -5.45
CA MET A 110 19.77 -18.28 -6.85
C MET A 110 20.15 -19.47 -7.72
N LEU A 111 19.16 -20.07 -8.36
CA LEU A 111 19.34 -21.27 -9.18
C LEU A 111 19.55 -20.89 -10.64
N GLU A 112 20.47 -21.61 -11.30
CA GLU A 112 20.58 -21.56 -12.75
C GLU A 112 19.45 -22.37 -13.40
N SER A 113 18.93 -21.91 -14.53
CA SER A 113 17.79 -22.53 -15.19
C SER A 113 18.13 -23.32 -16.48
N GLN A 114 19.36 -23.20 -16.98
CA GLN A 114 19.70 -23.72 -18.31
C GLN A 114 20.02 -25.21 -18.35
N VAL A 115 20.60 -25.77 -17.27
CA VAL A 115 20.98 -27.18 -17.23
C VAL A 115 20.44 -27.86 -15.97
N THR A 116 19.42 -28.67 -16.12
CA THR A 116 18.65 -29.25 -15.01
C THR A 116 19.46 -30.13 -14.08
N SER A 117 20.42 -30.89 -14.60
CA SER A 117 21.25 -31.81 -13.81
C SER A 117 22.18 -31.11 -12.78
N PHE A 118 22.48 -29.82 -12.95
CA PHE A 118 23.27 -29.04 -12.00
C PHE A 118 22.44 -28.37 -10.91
N ILE A 119 21.11 -28.44 -11.02
CA ILE A 119 20.21 -27.76 -10.08
C ILE A 119 20.06 -28.58 -8.80
N PRO A 120 20.27 -28.02 -7.61
CA PRO A 120 20.00 -28.71 -6.36
C PRO A 120 18.53 -29.15 -6.26
N ARG A 121 18.32 -30.42 -5.86
CA ARG A 121 16.99 -30.96 -5.54
C ARG A 121 16.74 -30.97 -4.04
N ARG A 122 17.73 -31.38 -3.25
CA ARG A 122 17.63 -31.45 -1.80
C ARG A 122 18.82 -30.74 -1.15
N VAL A 123 18.51 -29.79 -0.30
CA VAL A 123 19.49 -28.93 0.39
C VAL A 123 19.25 -29.00 1.89
N ALA A 124 20.32 -29.10 2.68
CA ALA A 124 20.29 -28.97 4.12
C ALA A 124 21.12 -27.79 4.59
N VAL A 125 20.59 -27.04 5.54
CA VAL A 125 21.30 -25.89 6.17
C VAL A 125 21.71 -26.30 7.58
N TYR A 126 22.97 -26.09 7.87
CA TYR A 126 23.57 -26.29 9.18
C TYR A 126 24.04 -24.96 9.73
N GLY A 127 24.12 -24.81 11.04
CA GLY A 127 24.66 -23.62 11.68
C GLY A 127 25.17 -23.88 13.08
N GLY A 128 26.09 -23.06 13.54
CA GLY A 128 26.68 -23.18 14.87
C GLY A 128 28.14 -22.77 14.91
N GLU A 129 28.85 -23.25 15.91
CA GLU A 129 30.29 -23.06 16.02
C GLU A 129 31.02 -23.86 14.90
N PRO A 130 32.20 -23.39 14.43
CA PRO A 130 32.92 -23.99 13.30
C PRO A 130 33.16 -25.51 13.42
N ASN A 131 33.34 -26.00 14.65
CA ASN A 131 33.61 -27.42 14.94
C ASN A 131 32.35 -28.19 15.40
N ARG A 132 31.19 -27.52 15.54
CA ARG A 132 29.94 -28.13 16.02
C ARG A 132 28.72 -27.53 15.33
N LEU A 133 28.54 -27.92 14.08
CA LEU A 133 27.39 -27.52 13.30
C LEU A 133 26.18 -28.39 13.65
N GLN A 134 25.02 -27.75 13.85
CA GLN A 134 23.74 -28.40 14.08
C GLN A 134 22.86 -28.26 12.83
N HIS A 135 22.09 -29.29 12.53
CA HIS A 135 21.12 -29.23 11.46
C HIS A 135 20.00 -28.22 11.81
N LEU A 136 19.77 -27.24 10.93
CA LEU A 136 18.74 -26.22 11.10
C LEU A 136 17.50 -26.53 10.27
N ARG A 137 17.69 -26.88 9.01
CA ARG A 137 16.57 -27.09 8.07
C ARG A 137 17.00 -27.92 6.88
N SER A 138 16.06 -28.77 6.37
CA SER A 138 16.16 -29.39 5.05
C SER A 138 15.05 -28.87 4.14
N VAL A 139 15.39 -28.61 2.87
CA VAL A 139 14.47 -28.09 1.86
C VAL A 139 14.53 -28.99 0.63
N LEU A 140 13.37 -29.43 0.18
CA LEU A 140 13.19 -30.08 -1.14
C LEU A 140 12.80 -28.96 -2.12
N ILE A 141 13.61 -28.77 -3.15
CA ILE A 141 13.41 -27.75 -4.17
C ILE A 141 12.49 -28.32 -5.24
N SER A 142 11.31 -27.73 -5.42
CA SER A 142 10.33 -28.15 -6.41
C SER A 142 10.89 -28.08 -7.84
N GLU A 143 10.48 -29.00 -8.71
CA GLU A 143 10.90 -29.03 -10.12
C GLU A 143 10.54 -27.77 -10.89
N ASN A 144 9.49 -27.10 -10.47
CA ASN A 144 9.03 -25.80 -11.05
C ASN A 144 9.73 -24.57 -10.47
N SER A 145 10.73 -24.73 -9.59
CA SER A 145 11.49 -23.62 -9.01
C SER A 145 12.71 -23.33 -9.88
N PHE A 146 12.68 -22.21 -10.61
CA PHE A 146 13.74 -21.81 -11.55
C PHE A 146 14.45 -20.51 -11.17
N ARG A 147 14.21 -19.96 -9.98
CA ARG A 147 14.79 -18.70 -9.50
C ARG A 147 15.16 -18.79 -8.02
N ASP A 148 14.99 -17.74 -7.29
CA ASP A 148 15.37 -17.62 -5.88
C ASP A 148 14.57 -18.55 -4.95
N VAL A 149 15.24 -19.50 -4.33
CA VAL A 149 14.63 -20.43 -3.37
C VAL A 149 15.04 -20.09 -1.95
N CYS A 150 14.08 -19.80 -1.09
CA CYS A 150 14.33 -19.52 0.32
C CYS A 150 14.60 -20.83 1.10
N ILE A 151 15.85 -21.03 1.48
CA ILE A 151 16.32 -22.26 2.17
C ILE A 151 16.35 -22.13 3.69
N LEU A 152 16.46 -20.90 4.23
CA LEU A 152 16.42 -20.62 5.67
C LEU A 152 15.57 -19.37 5.92
N ARG A 153 14.77 -19.37 7.00
CA ARG A 153 13.93 -18.24 7.41
C ARG A 153 13.76 -18.19 8.92
N ASP A 154 13.48 -16.98 9.40
CA ASP A 154 13.04 -16.70 10.77
C ASP A 154 14.06 -17.02 11.87
N MET A 155 15.37 -16.93 11.55
CA MET A 155 16.43 -17.05 12.54
C MET A 155 16.38 -15.88 13.52
N LYS A 156 16.62 -16.18 14.80
CA LYS A 156 16.55 -15.21 15.90
C LYS A 156 17.84 -15.08 16.70
N THR A 157 18.81 -15.93 16.42
CA THR A 157 20.06 -16.01 17.15
C THR A 157 21.26 -15.93 16.21
N TYR A 158 22.32 -15.32 16.68
CA TYR A 158 23.59 -15.30 15.97
C TYR A 158 24.20 -16.69 15.89
N LEU A 159 24.65 -17.06 14.70
CA LEU A 159 25.40 -18.28 14.43
C LEU A 159 26.69 -17.89 13.69
N PRO A 160 27.89 -18.21 14.26
CA PRO A 160 29.16 -17.84 13.64
C PRO A 160 29.34 -18.42 12.24
N VAL A 161 28.79 -19.61 12.00
CA VAL A 161 28.87 -20.31 10.72
C VAL A 161 27.50 -20.77 10.28
N LEU A 162 27.19 -20.56 9.00
CA LEU A 162 26.08 -21.19 8.27
C LEU A 162 26.67 -22.00 7.13
N GLU A 163 26.29 -23.27 7.03
CA GLU A 163 26.74 -24.17 5.97
C GLU A 163 25.57 -24.73 5.22
N ILE A 164 25.60 -24.55 3.92
CA ILE A 164 24.59 -25.06 2.98
C ILE A 164 25.16 -26.32 2.35
N ARG A 165 24.55 -27.46 2.60
CA ARG A 165 24.92 -28.73 1.98
C ARG A 165 23.93 -29.10 0.91
N ILE A 166 24.45 -29.39 -0.25
CA ILE A 166 23.67 -29.92 -1.39
C ILE A 166 23.73 -31.44 -1.30
N LEU A 167 22.61 -32.05 -0.95
CA LEU A 167 22.51 -33.48 -0.70
C LEU A 167 22.17 -34.26 -1.96
N GLU A 168 21.52 -33.62 -2.94
CA GLU A 168 21.02 -34.25 -4.16
C GLU A 168 20.80 -33.19 -5.23
N CYS A 169 21.20 -33.49 -6.46
CA CYS A 169 20.88 -32.71 -7.66
C CYS A 169 19.76 -33.36 -8.45
N ARG A 170 19.13 -32.60 -9.36
CA ARG A 170 18.13 -33.15 -10.28
C ARG A 170 18.78 -34.10 -11.26
N GLU A 171 17.98 -35.03 -11.79
CA GLU A 171 18.40 -35.99 -12.82
C GLU A 171 19.68 -36.76 -12.49
N GLY A 172 20.00 -36.93 -11.21
CA GLY A 172 21.20 -37.63 -10.77
C GLY A 172 22.52 -36.93 -11.07
N GLY A 173 22.49 -35.59 -11.24
CA GLY A 173 23.69 -34.79 -11.49
C GLY A 173 24.69 -34.84 -10.33
N TYR A 174 25.99 -34.82 -10.65
CA TYR A 174 27.10 -34.92 -9.69
C TYR A 174 27.60 -33.52 -9.25
N ASN A 175 27.63 -32.56 -10.14
CA ASN A 175 28.08 -31.20 -9.88
C ASN A 175 26.91 -30.22 -9.65
N VAL A 176 27.18 -29.11 -9.00
CA VAL A 176 26.19 -28.09 -8.62
C VAL A 176 26.55 -26.77 -9.27
N ARG A 177 25.57 -26.07 -9.81
CA ARG A 177 25.69 -24.68 -10.22
C ARG A 177 24.73 -23.79 -9.40
N LEU A 178 25.25 -22.71 -8.88
CA LEU A 178 24.49 -21.68 -8.19
C LEU A 178 24.88 -20.30 -8.73
N GLN A 179 23.89 -19.53 -9.16
CA GLN A 179 24.09 -18.15 -9.64
C GLN A 179 24.44 -17.18 -8.52
N GLY A 180 24.01 -17.48 -7.28
CA GLY A 180 24.30 -16.62 -6.16
C GLY A 180 23.61 -17.00 -4.86
N ILE A 181 23.95 -16.25 -3.84
CA ILE A 181 23.34 -16.34 -2.52
C ILE A 181 22.85 -14.95 -2.13
N LYS A 182 21.59 -14.87 -1.72
CA LYS A 182 20.99 -13.65 -1.17
C LYS A 182 20.68 -13.86 0.30
N ILE A 183 20.93 -12.83 1.11
CA ILE A 183 20.62 -12.85 2.53
C ILE A 183 19.77 -11.65 2.92
N LYS A 184 18.98 -11.82 3.97
CA LYS A 184 18.38 -10.77 4.77
C LYS A 184 18.89 -10.96 6.18
N SER A 185 19.67 -10.00 6.68
CA SER A 185 20.35 -10.07 7.98
C SER A 185 20.02 -8.83 8.81
N PHE A 186 20.31 -8.92 10.11
CA PHE A 186 20.32 -7.79 11.03
C PHE A 186 21.41 -8.02 12.10
N TRP A 187 21.82 -6.93 12.74
CA TRP A 187 22.79 -7.03 13.82
C TRP A 187 22.11 -7.36 15.16
N GLU A 188 22.71 -8.22 15.97
CA GLU A 188 22.17 -8.65 17.27
C GLU A 188 21.94 -7.47 18.22
N TRP A 189 22.80 -6.47 18.17
CA TRP A 189 22.73 -5.24 18.96
C TRP A 189 22.00 -4.10 18.26
N ASP A 190 21.65 -4.25 16.99
CA ASP A 190 21.01 -3.21 16.20
C ASP A 190 19.51 -3.45 16.20
N LEU A 191 18.78 -2.52 16.81
CA LEU A 191 17.31 -2.49 16.74
C LEU A 191 16.79 -2.01 15.37
N ALA A 192 17.65 -2.00 14.36
CA ALA A 192 17.46 -1.37 13.06
C ALA A 192 17.13 0.13 13.14
N LEU A 193 17.41 0.76 14.29
CA LEU A 193 17.31 2.19 14.51
C LEU A 193 18.69 2.80 14.44
N ASN A 194 18.86 3.74 13.52
CA ASN A 194 20.07 4.56 13.42
C ASN A 194 19.72 6.00 13.81
N ALA A 195 20.55 6.65 14.64
CA ALA A 195 20.38 8.05 14.98
C ALA A 195 20.34 8.96 13.72
N ASP A 196 21.05 8.56 12.66
CA ASP A 196 21.06 9.24 11.37
C ASP A 196 19.70 9.21 10.62
N MET A 197 18.74 8.38 11.08
CA MET A 197 17.38 8.38 10.51
C MET A 197 16.67 9.72 10.77
N PHE A 198 16.94 10.36 11.90
CA PHE A 198 16.23 11.56 12.35
C PHE A 198 16.84 12.86 11.81
N GLN A 199 17.29 12.85 10.56
CA GLN A 199 17.76 14.06 9.89
C GLN A 199 16.58 14.98 9.51
N PRO A 200 16.73 16.32 9.60
CA PRO A 200 15.66 17.28 9.28
C PRO A 200 15.00 17.04 7.92
N ALA A 201 15.78 16.69 6.89
CA ALA A 201 15.27 16.41 5.55
C ALA A 201 14.30 15.22 5.48
N ARG A 202 14.38 14.28 6.43
CA ARG A 202 13.45 13.13 6.52
C ARG A 202 12.23 13.43 7.38
N LEU A 203 12.32 14.42 8.25
CA LEU A 203 11.26 14.80 9.19
C LEU A 203 10.24 15.79 8.61
N VAL A 204 10.50 16.37 7.44
CA VAL A 204 9.62 17.37 6.79
C VAL A 204 8.15 16.92 6.67
N ARG A 205 7.91 15.61 6.54
CA ARG A 205 6.55 15.03 6.48
C ARG A 205 5.94 14.72 7.86
N TYR A 206 6.68 15.04 8.94
CA TYR A 206 6.33 14.71 10.32
C TYR A 206 6.44 15.96 11.19
N PRO A 207 5.52 16.92 11.03
CA PRO A 207 5.65 18.26 11.61
C PRO A 207 5.73 18.27 13.15
N LEU A 208 5.14 17.27 13.83
CA LEU A 208 5.24 17.18 15.29
C LEU A 208 6.64 16.73 15.76
N LEU A 209 7.45 16.15 14.87
CA LEU A 209 8.79 15.66 15.16
C LEU A 209 9.89 16.64 14.70
N GLU A 210 9.60 17.52 13.76
CA GLU A 210 10.58 18.37 13.06
C GLU A 210 11.43 19.25 13.99
N ARG A 211 10.86 19.69 15.13
CA ARG A 211 11.53 20.56 16.11
C ARG A 211 12.10 19.82 17.32
N VAL A 212 12.10 18.49 17.27
CA VAL A 212 12.56 17.66 18.39
C VAL A 212 13.97 17.19 18.13
N ASP A 213 14.78 17.18 19.18
CA ASP A 213 16.17 16.71 19.13
C ASP A 213 16.24 15.24 18.66
N ALA A 214 17.18 14.95 17.73
CA ALA A 214 17.34 13.65 17.12
C ALA A 214 17.68 12.53 18.14
N ASP A 215 18.51 12.83 19.16
CA ASP A 215 18.87 11.87 20.21
C ASP A 215 17.63 11.54 21.07
N MET A 216 16.77 12.51 21.31
CA MET A 216 15.51 12.30 22.01
C MET A 216 14.52 11.46 21.20
N LEU A 217 14.38 11.73 19.89
CA LEU A 217 13.56 10.93 18.98
C LEU A 217 14.06 9.49 18.93
N TYR A 218 15.38 9.30 18.85
CA TYR A 218 16.00 7.97 18.88
C TYR A 218 15.66 7.19 20.16
N ARG A 219 15.82 7.82 21.33
CA ARG A 219 15.49 7.19 22.62
C ARG A 219 14.01 6.82 22.70
N ARG A 220 13.15 7.72 22.25
CA ARG A 220 11.71 7.46 22.23
C ARG A 220 11.35 6.34 21.26
N ALA A 221 11.96 6.29 20.09
CA ALA A 221 11.81 5.22 19.12
C ALA A 221 12.20 3.84 19.70
N VAL A 222 13.31 3.77 20.46
CA VAL A 222 13.72 2.54 21.17
C VAL A 222 12.64 2.08 22.16
N LEU A 223 12.01 3.00 22.90
CA LEU A 223 10.92 2.65 23.83
C LEU A 223 9.70 2.12 23.08
N ILE A 224 9.29 2.78 22.00
CA ILE A 224 8.17 2.35 21.19
C ILE A 224 8.43 0.95 20.64
N GLN A 225 9.61 0.66 20.11
CA GLN A 225 9.94 -0.68 19.64
C GLN A 225 9.93 -1.74 20.74
N ARG A 226 10.43 -1.42 21.92
CA ARG A 226 10.36 -2.33 23.08
C ARG A 226 8.92 -2.60 23.47
N PHE A 227 8.07 -1.57 23.51
CA PHE A 227 6.64 -1.72 23.77
C PHE A 227 5.98 -2.62 22.73
N VAL A 228 6.23 -2.39 21.44
CA VAL A 228 5.67 -3.22 20.35
C VAL A 228 6.16 -4.67 20.43
N THR A 229 7.42 -4.89 20.79
CA THR A 229 7.96 -6.26 20.98
C THR A 229 7.23 -7.00 22.12
N LEU A 230 6.91 -6.31 23.20
CA LEU A 230 6.09 -6.89 24.29
C LEU A 230 4.66 -7.15 23.83
N LEU A 231 4.06 -6.19 23.14
CA LEU A 231 2.72 -6.31 22.58
C LEU A 231 2.62 -7.50 21.62
N ASP A 232 3.60 -7.68 20.72
CA ASP A 232 3.66 -8.80 19.77
C ASP A 232 3.64 -10.17 20.50
N SER A 233 4.23 -10.25 21.68
CA SER A 233 4.26 -11.50 22.44
C SER A 233 2.89 -11.95 22.96
N VAL A 234 1.93 -11.02 23.06
CA VAL A 234 0.58 -11.28 23.59
C VAL A 234 -0.52 -11.05 22.55
N LEU A 235 -0.22 -10.40 21.44
CA LEU A 235 -1.21 -9.94 20.46
C LEU A 235 -2.08 -11.09 19.93
N HIS A 236 -1.50 -12.24 19.62
CA HIS A 236 -2.22 -13.41 19.10
C HIS A 236 -3.19 -14.02 20.10
N TYR A 237 -3.02 -13.78 21.41
CA TYR A 237 -3.99 -14.18 22.43
C TYR A 237 -5.13 -13.18 22.59
N LEU A 238 -4.88 -11.90 22.26
CA LEU A 238 -5.88 -10.83 22.41
C LEU A 238 -6.94 -10.87 21.33
N ILE A 239 -6.59 -11.26 20.09
CA ILE A 239 -7.49 -11.21 18.94
C ILE A 239 -8.70 -12.15 19.04
N PRO A 240 -8.56 -13.44 19.42
CA PRO A 240 -9.73 -14.32 19.58
C PRO A 240 -10.71 -13.85 20.65
N ILE A 241 -10.22 -13.10 21.64
CA ILE A 241 -11.04 -12.52 22.71
C ILE A 241 -11.79 -11.29 22.19
N SER A 242 -11.25 -10.58 21.18
CA SER A 242 -11.84 -9.35 20.62
C SER A 242 -13.18 -9.59 19.95
N ASP A 243 -13.36 -10.73 19.35
CA ASP A 243 -14.59 -11.07 18.64
C ASP A 243 -15.79 -11.31 19.58
N GLN A 244 -15.53 -11.50 20.87
CA GLN A 244 -16.54 -11.89 21.86
C GLN A 244 -16.94 -10.81 22.87
N SER A 245 -16.25 -9.68 22.95
CA SER A 245 -16.51 -8.67 23.98
C SER A 245 -16.47 -7.22 23.49
N ILE A 246 -17.61 -6.59 23.48
CA ILE A 246 -17.84 -5.21 22.97
C ILE A 246 -17.13 -4.13 23.79
N GLY A 247 -16.62 -4.41 24.99
CA GLY A 247 -16.11 -3.41 25.93
C GLY A 247 -14.60 -3.34 26.12
N THR A 248 -13.88 -4.43 25.91
CA THR A 248 -12.46 -4.56 26.36
C THR A 248 -11.46 -4.07 25.31
N PHE A 249 -11.89 -3.80 24.11
CA PHE A 249 -11.03 -3.52 22.93
C PHE A 249 -10.90 -2.06 22.55
N SER A 250 -11.56 -1.15 23.24
CA SER A 250 -11.24 0.29 23.12
C SER A 250 -9.75 0.57 23.34
N VAL A 251 -9.09 -0.22 24.18
CA VAL A 251 -7.65 -0.11 24.45
C VAL A 251 -6.79 -0.46 23.23
N LEU A 252 -7.13 -1.50 22.45
CA LEU A 252 -6.40 -1.80 21.20
C LEU A 252 -6.55 -0.68 20.17
N ARG A 253 -7.71 -0.05 20.11
CA ARG A 253 -7.92 1.10 19.22
C ARG A 253 -7.02 2.27 19.59
N SER A 254 -6.79 2.51 20.88
CA SER A 254 -5.90 3.60 21.33
C SER A 254 -4.42 3.33 21.05
N ILE A 255 -4.01 2.08 20.81
CA ILE A 255 -2.63 1.72 20.48
C ILE A 255 -2.41 1.35 19.00
N LYS A 256 -3.43 1.49 18.16
CA LYS A 256 -3.34 1.21 16.71
C LYS A 256 -2.08 1.78 16.03
N PRO A 257 -1.64 3.04 16.26
CA PRO A 257 -0.45 3.56 15.63
C PRO A 257 0.80 2.72 15.89
N PHE A 258 0.90 2.08 17.06
CA PHE A 258 2.05 1.23 17.39
C PHE A 258 1.98 -0.15 16.72
N LEU A 259 0.78 -0.62 16.36
CA LEU A 259 0.60 -1.86 15.61
C LEU A 259 1.22 -1.81 14.21
N LEU A 260 1.47 -0.61 13.66
CA LEU A 260 2.26 -0.41 12.44
C LEU A 260 3.61 -1.13 12.48
N LEU A 261 4.25 -1.10 13.66
CA LEU A 261 5.58 -1.68 13.89
C LEU A 261 5.54 -3.15 14.30
N SER A 262 4.34 -3.73 14.49
CA SER A 262 4.14 -5.12 14.88
C SER A 262 4.54 -6.07 13.74
N LYS A 263 5.41 -7.02 14.04
CA LYS A 263 5.82 -8.08 13.09
C LYS A 263 4.72 -9.14 12.90
N HIS A 264 3.82 -9.26 13.86
CA HIS A 264 2.74 -10.25 13.83
C HIS A 264 1.43 -9.70 13.27
N CYS A 265 1.23 -8.39 13.27
CA CYS A 265 -0.01 -7.75 12.84
C CYS A 265 -0.40 -8.14 11.40
N THR A 266 0.54 -8.09 10.46
CA THR A 266 0.28 -8.49 9.06
C THR A 266 -0.12 -9.96 8.93
N ALA A 267 0.52 -10.86 9.68
CA ALA A 267 0.17 -12.28 9.69
C ALA A 267 -1.22 -12.52 10.29
N LEU A 268 -1.57 -11.80 11.36
CA LEU A 268 -2.87 -11.88 12.00
C LEU A 268 -3.99 -11.36 11.10
N ILE A 269 -3.76 -10.23 10.42
CA ILE A 269 -4.70 -9.73 9.40
C ILE A 269 -4.93 -10.79 8.33
N ALA A 270 -3.86 -11.40 7.81
CA ALA A 270 -3.97 -12.46 6.80
C ALA A 270 -4.75 -13.66 7.31
N GLN A 271 -4.53 -14.10 8.55
CA GLN A 271 -5.27 -15.19 9.20
C GLN A 271 -6.77 -14.86 9.37
N CYS A 272 -7.10 -13.64 9.84
CA CYS A 272 -8.49 -13.20 9.97
C CYS A 272 -9.21 -13.14 8.61
N LEU A 273 -8.53 -12.64 7.58
CA LEU A 273 -9.07 -12.62 6.22
C LEU A 273 -9.27 -14.05 5.69
N GLN A 274 -8.31 -14.95 5.91
CA GLN A 274 -8.40 -16.34 5.50
C GLN A 274 -9.52 -17.09 6.21
N ALA A 275 -9.65 -16.92 7.53
CA ALA A 275 -10.68 -17.59 8.33
C ALA A 275 -12.11 -17.16 7.92
N SER A 276 -12.27 -15.97 7.34
CA SER A 276 -13.55 -15.43 6.88
C SER A 276 -13.78 -15.58 5.38
N GLN A 277 -13.01 -16.43 4.69
CA GLN A 277 -13.20 -16.68 3.27
C GLN A 277 -14.49 -17.45 2.98
N SER A 278 -15.08 -17.15 1.83
CA SER A 278 -16.16 -17.91 1.23
C SER A 278 -15.69 -18.58 -0.07
N PRO A 279 -16.34 -19.68 -0.49
CA PRO A 279 -16.03 -20.28 -1.78
C PRO A 279 -16.35 -19.30 -2.92
N PRO A 280 -15.47 -19.21 -3.94
CA PRO A 280 -15.74 -18.38 -5.11
C PRO A 280 -16.92 -18.93 -5.90
N PRO A 281 -17.63 -18.11 -6.70
CA PRO A 281 -18.61 -18.58 -7.64
C PRO A 281 -17.94 -19.45 -8.72
N HIS A 282 -18.71 -20.34 -9.37
CA HIS A 282 -18.19 -21.20 -10.43
C HIS A 282 -17.60 -20.41 -11.61
N ALA A 283 -18.20 -19.25 -11.93
CA ALA A 283 -17.69 -18.30 -12.91
C ALA A 283 -18.03 -16.88 -12.44
N PRO A 284 -17.16 -15.89 -12.72
CA PRO A 284 -17.51 -14.50 -12.48
C PRO A 284 -18.73 -14.11 -13.37
N PRO A 285 -19.64 -13.26 -12.86
CA PRO A 285 -20.74 -12.76 -13.68
C PRO A 285 -20.20 -11.94 -14.85
N LYS A 286 -20.74 -12.17 -16.05
CA LYS A 286 -20.38 -11.42 -17.25
C LYS A 286 -21.34 -10.23 -17.40
N LEU A 287 -20.77 -9.02 -17.48
CA LEU A 287 -21.48 -7.75 -17.54
C LEU A 287 -21.19 -7.03 -18.85
N TYR A 288 -22.23 -6.45 -19.42
CA TYR A 288 -22.16 -5.68 -20.65
C TYR A 288 -22.28 -4.19 -20.31
N ILE A 289 -21.21 -3.44 -20.50
CA ILE A 289 -21.10 -2.04 -20.11
C ILE A 289 -21.03 -1.14 -21.34
N ASN A 290 -21.87 -0.11 -21.38
CA ASN A 290 -21.86 0.90 -22.43
C ASN A 290 -21.13 2.16 -21.95
N ARG A 291 -19.85 2.28 -22.28
CA ARG A 291 -19.02 3.45 -21.96
C ARG A 291 -19.43 4.71 -22.74
N TYR A 292 -20.00 4.55 -23.91
CA TYR A 292 -20.47 5.70 -24.70
C TYR A 292 -21.56 6.46 -23.94
N LEU A 293 -22.58 5.76 -23.43
CA LEU A 293 -23.59 6.37 -22.59
C LEU A 293 -23.05 7.00 -21.31
N ALA A 294 -22.03 6.38 -20.70
CA ALA A 294 -21.39 6.95 -19.52
C ALA A 294 -20.64 8.26 -19.84
N ARG A 295 -19.98 8.35 -21.00
CA ARG A 295 -19.36 9.58 -21.48
C ARG A 295 -20.39 10.68 -21.79
N GLU A 296 -21.51 10.33 -22.41
CA GLU A 296 -22.62 11.27 -22.63
C GLU A 296 -23.21 11.81 -21.32
N HIS A 297 -23.41 10.93 -20.33
CA HIS A 297 -23.84 11.35 -18.99
C HIS A 297 -22.85 12.32 -18.36
N ARG A 298 -21.54 12.02 -18.44
CA ARG A 298 -20.48 12.91 -17.90
C ARG A 298 -20.47 14.28 -18.58
N ALA A 299 -20.71 14.32 -19.88
CA ALA A 299 -20.78 15.58 -20.65
C ALA A 299 -22.04 16.39 -20.32
N ASN A 300 -23.19 15.72 -20.09
CA ASN A 300 -24.46 16.37 -19.77
C ASN A 300 -25.28 15.51 -18.78
N PRO A 301 -25.05 15.60 -17.46
CA PRO A 301 -25.80 14.84 -16.46
C PRO A 301 -27.32 15.08 -16.48
N ALA A 302 -27.75 16.22 -17.00
CA ALA A 302 -29.17 16.56 -17.08
C ALA A 302 -29.99 15.63 -18.02
N LEU A 303 -29.30 14.98 -18.97
CA LEU A 303 -29.97 14.01 -19.88
C LEU A 303 -30.28 12.67 -19.18
N ASP A 304 -29.57 12.35 -18.08
CA ASP A 304 -29.79 11.15 -17.29
C ASP A 304 -29.85 11.48 -15.78
N PRO A 305 -30.91 12.12 -15.28
CA PRO A 305 -31.02 12.55 -13.89
C PRO A 305 -30.96 11.42 -12.86
N ARG A 306 -31.20 10.17 -13.33
CA ARG A 306 -31.13 8.97 -12.47
C ARG A 306 -29.78 8.27 -12.50
N CYS A 307 -28.80 8.83 -13.20
CA CYS A 307 -27.44 8.30 -13.37
C CYS A 307 -27.40 6.83 -13.84
N LYS A 308 -28.41 6.41 -14.65
CA LYS A 308 -28.50 5.02 -15.13
C LYS A 308 -27.40 4.65 -16.10
N ASN A 309 -26.91 5.64 -16.84
CA ASN A 309 -25.89 5.46 -17.87
C ASN A 309 -24.48 5.41 -17.34
N THR A 310 -24.25 5.73 -16.06
CA THR A 310 -22.92 5.65 -15.43
C THR A 310 -22.42 4.21 -15.36
N VAL A 311 -21.11 4.00 -15.46
CA VAL A 311 -20.49 2.67 -15.31
C VAL A 311 -20.82 2.09 -13.94
N PHE A 312 -20.78 2.90 -12.90
CA PHE A 312 -21.18 2.52 -11.54
C PHE A 312 -22.59 1.91 -11.49
N THR A 313 -23.57 2.58 -12.09
CA THR A 313 -24.97 2.12 -12.03
C THR A 313 -25.17 0.89 -12.91
N GLN A 314 -24.57 0.83 -14.10
CA GLN A 314 -24.63 -0.33 -14.98
C GLN A 314 -24.05 -1.58 -14.29
N LEU A 315 -22.91 -1.44 -13.59
CA LEU A 315 -22.32 -2.53 -12.80
C LEU A 315 -23.22 -2.92 -11.62
N TYR A 316 -23.69 -1.95 -10.84
CA TYR A 316 -24.56 -2.20 -9.68
C TYR A 316 -25.84 -2.96 -10.06
N GLU A 317 -26.52 -2.52 -11.12
CA GLU A 317 -27.75 -3.15 -11.61
C GLU A 317 -27.46 -4.52 -12.23
N GLY A 318 -26.40 -4.64 -13.03
CA GLY A 318 -26.02 -5.89 -13.69
C GLY A 318 -25.64 -6.99 -12.70
N LEU A 319 -24.92 -6.64 -11.62
CA LEU A 319 -24.56 -7.58 -10.56
C LEU A 319 -25.76 -8.08 -9.75
N ARG A 320 -26.83 -7.30 -9.66
CA ARG A 320 -28.07 -7.70 -8.96
C ARG A 320 -28.98 -8.60 -9.80
N THR A 321 -29.01 -8.40 -11.13
CA THR A 321 -29.89 -9.12 -12.04
C THR A 321 -29.33 -10.44 -12.53
N SER A 322 -27.98 -10.60 -12.52
CA SER A 322 -27.33 -11.82 -13.04
C SER A 322 -27.42 -13.02 -12.09
N GLY A 323 -27.81 -12.82 -10.84
CA GLY A 323 -28.00 -13.89 -9.87
C GLY A 323 -29.39 -14.45 -9.87
N LYS A 324 -29.62 -15.76 -10.09
CA LYS A 324 -30.88 -16.43 -9.89
C LYS A 324 -31.41 -16.38 -8.44
N THR A 325 -30.65 -15.80 -7.54
CA THR A 325 -30.96 -15.54 -6.14
C THR A 325 -30.75 -14.06 -5.89
N GLU A 326 -31.72 -13.37 -5.26
CA GLU A 326 -31.65 -11.95 -4.87
C GLU A 326 -30.55 -11.62 -3.83
N GLN A 327 -29.58 -12.53 -3.63
CA GLN A 327 -28.50 -12.33 -2.68
C GLN A 327 -27.42 -11.44 -3.30
N PRO A 328 -26.94 -10.42 -2.58
CA PRO A 328 -25.83 -9.61 -3.01
C PRO A 328 -24.57 -10.47 -3.14
N MET A 329 -23.69 -10.11 -4.10
CA MET A 329 -22.45 -10.80 -4.35
C MET A 329 -21.56 -10.82 -3.10
N ASP A 330 -21.01 -11.98 -2.78
CA ASP A 330 -20.05 -12.15 -1.68
C ASP A 330 -18.63 -11.99 -2.21
N TYR A 331 -17.93 -10.94 -1.75
CA TYR A 331 -16.57 -10.62 -2.17
C TYR A 331 -15.48 -11.26 -1.27
N ARG A 332 -15.81 -12.21 -0.38
CA ARG A 332 -14.88 -12.83 0.58
C ARG A 332 -14.10 -14.01 -0.02
N TRP A 333 -13.78 -13.94 -1.28
CA TRP A 333 -13.08 -15.02 -1.99
C TRP A 333 -11.58 -15.04 -1.70
N PRO A 334 -10.89 -16.19 -1.96
CA PRO A 334 -9.44 -16.28 -1.88
C PRO A 334 -8.73 -15.29 -2.81
N LEU A 335 -7.52 -14.87 -2.43
CA LEU A 335 -6.66 -13.96 -3.21
C LEU A 335 -6.34 -14.46 -4.64
N SER A 336 -6.47 -15.78 -4.88
CA SER A 336 -6.29 -16.36 -6.21
C SER A 336 -7.39 -15.97 -7.21
N TYR A 337 -8.49 -15.42 -6.72
CA TYR A 337 -9.58 -14.97 -7.57
C TYR A 337 -9.38 -13.50 -7.92
N SER A 338 -8.88 -13.24 -9.14
CA SER A 338 -8.39 -11.93 -9.55
C SER A 338 -9.45 -11.02 -10.18
N ARG A 339 -10.64 -11.56 -10.51
CA ARG A 339 -11.74 -10.80 -11.12
C ARG A 339 -13.03 -11.07 -10.37
N TRP A 340 -13.77 -10.01 -10.03
CA TRP A 340 -15.08 -10.14 -9.37
C TRP A 340 -16.20 -10.24 -10.38
N TRP A 341 -16.01 -9.70 -11.59
CA TRP A 341 -16.88 -9.84 -12.76
C TRP A 341 -16.02 -9.83 -14.04
N GLU A 342 -16.58 -10.28 -15.13
CA GLU A 342 -16.07 -10.08 -16.47
C GLU A 342 -16.78 -8.89 -17.12
N CYS A 343 -16.05 -8.01 -17.77
CA CYS A 343 -16.58 -6.81 -18.38
C CYS A 343 -16.44 -6.88 -19.90
N GLU A 344 -17.56 -6.80 -20.61
CA GLU A 344 -17.56 -6.63 -22.06
C GLU A 344 -18.09 -5.23 -22.38
N PHE A 345 -17.21 -4.40 -22.98
CA PHE A 345 -17.61 -3.06 -23.39
C PHE A 345 -18.36 -3.11 -24.72
N ILE A 346 -19.65 -2.74 -24.69
CA ILE A 346 -20.49 -2.68 -25.89
C ILE A 346 -19.91 -1.63 -26.83
N THR A 347 -19.71 -1.99 -28.09
CA THR A 347 -19.12 -1.17 -29.17
C THR A 347 -17.57 -1.15 -29.25
N GLU A 348 -16.87 -1.63 -28.26
CA GLU A 348 -15.39 -1.66 -28.30
C GLU A 348 -14.83 -3.02 -28.72
N GLY A 349 -15.65 -4.09 -28.74
CA GLY A 349 -15.27 -5.43 -29.22
C GLY A 349 -14.16 -6.13 -28.44
N ILE A 350 -13.93 -5.70 -27.18
CA ILE A 350 -12.81 -6.15 -26.34
C ILE A 350 -13.19 -7.45 -25.63
N ILE A 351 -12.37 -8.51 -25.76
CA ILE A 351 -12.44 -9.69 -24.93
C ILE A 351 -11.73 -9.42 -23.62
N ASP A 352 -12.45 -9.49 -22.48
CA ASP A 352 -11.88 -9.22 -21.17
C ASP A 352 -10.99 -10.34 -20.65
N ASN A 353 -9.67 -10.18 -20.80
CA ASN A 353 -8.67 -11.01 -20.13
C ASN A 353 -8.21 -10.44 -18.76
N GLY A 354 -9.00 -9.55 -18.16
CA GLY A 354 -8.75 -8.86 -16.89
C GLY A 354 -8.50 -7.35 -17.01
N GLY A 355 -8.28 -6.84 -18.22
CA GLY A 355 -8.14 -5.42 -18.51
C GLY A 355 -9.47 -4.67 -18.37
N GLY A 356 -10.54 -5.19 -18.95
CA GLY A 356 -11.88 -4.61 -18.89
C GLY A 356 -12.42 -4.50 -17.46
N PHE A 357 -12.16 -5.50 -16.62
CA PHE A 357 -12.50 -5.44 -15.19
C PHE A 357 -11.80 -4.28 -14.47
N ARG A 358 -10.49 -4.12 -14.66
CA ARG A 358 -9.72 -3.03 -14.03
C ARG A 358 -10.12 -1.66 -14.54
N ASP A 359 -10.37 -1.55 -15.84
CA ASP A 359 -10.87 -0.34 -16.44
C ASP A 359 -12.23 0.06 -15.87
N SER A 360 -13.14 -0.90 -15.68
CA SER A 360 -14.44 -0.63 -15.06
C SER A 360 -14.31 -0.13 -13.62
N LEU A 361 -13.35 -0.65 -12.83
CA LEU A 361 -13.04 -0.13 -11.48
C LEU A 361 -12.45 1.29 -11.52
N ALA A 362 -11.59 1.57 -12.49
CA ALA A 362 -11.03 2.90 -12.69
C ALA A 362 -12.13 3.90 -13.10
N ASP A 363 -13.05 3.50 -13.97
CA ASP A 363 -14.22 4.31 -14.36
C ASP A 363 -15.13 4.59 -13.15
N VAL A 364 -15.40 3.58 -12.30
CA VAL A 364 -16.16 3.74 -11.05
C VAL A 364 -15.45 4.73 -10.10
N SER A 365 -14.14 4.64 -9.94
CA SER A 365 -13.38 5.57 -9.11
C SER A 365 -13.51 7.01 -9.63
N GLU A 366 -13.39 7.19 -10.94
CA GLU A 366 -13.49 8.50 -11.60
C GLU A 366 -14.91 9.07 -11.61
N GLU A 367 -15.93 8.22 -11.61
CA GLU A 367 -17.34 8.65 -11.49
C GLU A 367 -17.71 9.03 -10.06
N LEU A 368 -17.11 8.38 -9.05
CA LEU A 368 -17.33 8.69 -7.63
C LEU A 368 -16.55 9.94 -7.20
N CYS A 369 -15.29 10.01 -7.56
CA CYS A 369 -14.35 11.07 -7.15
C CYS A 369 -13.49 11.49 -8.36
N PRO A 370 -14.01 12.33 -9.28
CA PRO A 370 -13.25 12.78 -10.45
C PRO A 370 -11.88 13.38 -10.09
N SER A 371 -10.84 12.96 -10.81
CA SER A 371 -9.48 13.42 -10.58
C SER A 371 -9.24 14.87 -11.01
N SER A 372 -10.07 15.41 -11.92
CA SER A 372 -10.00 16.81 -12.37
C SER A 372 -10.97 17.69 -11.60
N GLY A 373 -10.47 18.83 -11.09
CA GLY A 373 -11.28 19.83 -10.40
C GLY A 373 -12.37 20.50 -11.28
N ASP A 374 -12.16 20.52 -12.58
CA ASP A 374 -13.04 21.23 -13.53
C ASP A 374 -14.22 20.39 -14.04
N VAL A 375 -14.25 19.10 -13.69
CA VAL A 375 -15.32 18.18 -14.14
C VAL A 375 -16.42 18.09 -13.10
N ALA A 376 -17.68 18.18 -13.51
CA ALA A 376 -18.81 17.94 -12.62
C ALA A 376 -18.78 16.50 -12.08
N VAL A 377 -19.17 16.31 -10.81
CA VAL A 377 -19.26 14.98 -10.21
C VAL A 377 -20.46 14.24 -10.83
N PRO A 378 -20.23 13.13 -11.55
CA PRO A 378 -21.31 12.46 -12.30
C PRO A 378 -22.35 11.78 -11.42
N LEU A 379 -21.97 11.40 -10.20
CA LEU A 379 -22.79 10.63 -9.27
C LEU A 379 -23.14 11.44 -8.02
N PRO A 380 -24.32 11.23 -7.40
CA PRO A 380 -24.76 12.03 -6.25
C PRO A 380 -24.14 11.62 -4.91
N PHE A 381 -23.24 10.62 -4.86
CA PHE A 381 -22.78 10.02 -3.61
C PHE A 381 -21.74 10.87 -2.88
N PHE A 382 -20.94 11.62 -3.60
CA PHE A 382 -19.89 12.45 -3.02
C PHE A 382 -20.00 13.88 -3.53
N VAL A 383 -19.60 14.81 -2.67
CA VAL A 383 -19.47 16.23 -3.01
C VAL A 383 -18.05 16.70 -2.72
N ARG A 384 -17.59 17.69 -3.44
CA ARG A 384 -16.28 18.28 -3.22
C ARG A 384 -16.26 19.01 -1.89
N THR A 385 -15.10 18.98 -1.23
CA THR A 385 -14.91 19.76 0.00
C THR A 385 -14.91 21.27 -0.27
N SER A 386 -15.19 22.09 0.74
CA SER A 386 -15.13 23.56 0.65
C SER A 386 -13.72 24.08 0.37
N ASN A 387 -12.68 23.29 0.58
CA ASN A 387 -11.28 23.65 0.30
C ASN A 387 -10.95 23.70 -1.20
N GLN A 388 -11.85 23.21 -2.07
CA GLN A 388 -11.64 23.25 -3.51
C GLN A 388 -11.45 24.70 -4.00
N GLY A 389 -10.33 24.95 -4.66
CA GLY A 389 -9.99 26.25 -5.23
C GLY A 389 -9.30 27.24 -4.26
N ASN A 390 -9.34 27.01 -2.96
CA ASN A 390 -8.89 27.96 -1.95
C ASN A 390 -7.54 27.66 -1.29
N SER A 391 -7.00 26.44 -1.44
CA SER A 391 -5.72 26.08 -0.86
C SER A 391 -4.71 25.59 -1.90
N ALA A 392 -3.43 25.87 -1.65
CA ALA A 392 -2.32 25.29 -2.41
C ALA A 392 -1.95 23.88 -1.91
N ASP A 393 -2.75 23.32 -1.01
CA ASP A 393 -2.46 22.11 -0.24
C ASP A 393 -3.02 20.84 -0.92
N ASP A 394 -2.49 19.68 -0.57
CA ASP A 394 -2.91 18.36 -1.06
C ASP A 394 -4.38 18.00 -0.74
N THR A 395 -5.04 18.81 0.11
CA THR A 395 -6.47 18.68 0.49
C THR A 395 -7.44 19.33 -0.50
N ARG A 396 -6.93 19.98 -1.54
CA ARG A 396 -7.73 20.78 -2.50
C ARG A 396 -8.77 19.96 -3.26
N ASP A 397 -8.46 18.73 -3.61
CA ASP A 397 -9.27 17.92 -4.53
C ASP A 397 -9.92 16.72 -3.82
N MET A 398 -10.29 16.89 -2.55
CA MET A 398 -10.93 15.84 -1.76
C MET A 398 -12.46 15.90 -1.82
N TYR A 399 -13.07 14.76 -1.48
CA TYR A 399 -14.51 14.54 -1.51
C TYR A 399 -15.02 14.04 -0.16
N VAL A 400 -16.23 14.43 0.19
CA VAL A 400 -16.95 13.89 1.35
C VAL A 400 -18.27 13.27 0.90
N PRO A 401 -18.80 12.27 1.62
CA PRO A 401 -20.11 11.73 1.30
C PRO A 401 -21.18 12.80 1.35
N ASN A 402 -22.07 12.82 0.36
CA ASN A 402 -23.11 13.83 0.22
C ASN A 402 -24.20 13.66 1.29
N PRO A 403 -24.39 14.62 2.20
CA PRO A 403 -25.40 14.55 3.26
C PRO A 403 -26.82 14.41 2.75
N SER A 404 -27.12 14.93 1.55
CA SER A 404 -28.43 14.87 0.92
C SER A 404 -28.76 13.53 0.27
N CYS A 405 -27.74 12.73 -0.07
CA CYS A 405 -27.96 11.46 -0.73
C CYS A 405 -28.34 10.37 0.28
N LYS A 406 -29.54 9.79 0.11
CA LYS A 406 -30.09 8.75 1.01
C LYS A 406 -30.14 7.37 0.35
N ASP A 407 -29.43 7.14 -0.74
CA ASP A 407 -29.33 5.82 -1.39
C ASP A 407 -28.31 4.94 -0.64
N PHE A 408 -28.67 4.55 0.60
CA PHE A 408 -27.81 3.76 1.48
C PHE A 408 -27.40 2.40 0.90
N PRO A 409 -28.25 1.68 0.13
CA PRO A 409 -27.83 0.43 -0.51
C PRO A 409 -26.63 0.59 -1.44
N LYS A 410 -26.52 1.71 -2.16
CA LYS A 410 -25.36 1.97 -3.02
C LYS A 410 -24.12 2.39 -2.23
N TYR A 411 -24.28 3.15 -1.14
CA TYR A 411 -23.18 3.40 -0.20
C TYR A 411 -22.66 2.10 0.43
N GLU A 412 -23.57 1.18 0.77
CA GLU A 412 -23.18 -0.13 1.28
C GLU A 412 -22.40 -0.93 0.23
N TRP A 413 -22.80 -0.87 -1.03
CA TRP A 413 -22.05 -1.50 -2.10
C TRP A 413 -20.68 -0.86 -2.33
N ILE A 414 -20.53 0.47 -2.24
CA ILE A 414 -19.23 1.14 -2.24
C ILE A 414 -18.35 0.56 -1.11
N GLY A 415 -18.88 0.40 0.08
CA GLY A 415 -18.18 -0.23 1.21
C GLY A 415 -17.79 -1.69 0.94
N GLN A 416 -18.63 -2.47 0.26
CA GLN A 416 -18.28 -3.84 -0.15
C GLN A 416 -17.13 -3.84 -1.18
N LEU A 417 -17.12 -2.92 -2.15
CA LEU A 417 -16.01 -2.76 -3.08
C LEU A 417 -14.71 -2.38 -2.36
N MET A 418 -14.77 -1.48 -1.37
CA MET A 418 -13.61 -1.17 -0.51
C MET A 418 -13.08 -2.42 0.22
N GLY A 419 -13.99 -3.25 0.74
CA GLY A 419 -13.61 -4.52 1.38
C GLY A 419 -13.01 -5.53 0.40
N ALA A 420 -13.54 -5.60 -0.81
CA ALA A 420 -13.05 -6.47 -1.87
C ALA A 420 -11.62 -6.08 -2.31
N THR A 421 -11.33 -4.77 -2.46
CA THR A 421 -9.97 -4.29 -2.77
C THR A 421 -8.99 -4.59 -1.65
N LEU A 422 -9.39 -4.46 -0.38
CA LEU A 422 -8.56 -4.82 0.77
C LEU A 422 -8.18 -6.32 0.79
N ARG A 423 -9.10 -7.20 0.37
CA ARG A 423 -8.84 -8.64 0.23
C ARG A 423 -8.08 -8.98 -1.02
N GLY A 424 -8.36 -8.28 -2.11
CA GLY A 424 -7.76 -8.48 -3.42
C GLY A 424 -6.42 -7.76 -3.58
N LYS A 425 -5.99 -7.64 -4.83
CA LYS A 425 -4.82 -6.84 -5.25
C LYS A 425 -5.24 -5.67 -6.12
N GLU A 426 -6.54 -5.36 -6.16
CA GLU A 426 -7.10 -4.28 -6.95
C GLU A 426 -7.28 -3.03 -6.08
N PHE A 427 -7.46 -1.89 -6.71
CA PHE A 427 -7.62 -0.62 -6.01
C PHE A 427 -8.91 0.09 -6.43
N LEU A 428 -9.57 0.71 -5.45
CA LEU A 428 -10.64 1.67 -5.65
C LEU A 428 -10.14 3.03 -5.15
N VAL A 429 -9.77 3.89 -6.09
CA VAL A 429 -9.16 5.18 -5.75
C VAL A 429 -10.24 6.19 -5.39
N LEU A 430 -10.33 6.53 -4.12
CA LEU A 430 -11.26 7.51 -3.57
C LEU A 430 -10.49 8.61 -2.86
N ALA A 431 -10.61 9.84 -3.32
CA ALA A 431 -9.94 11.00 -2.74
C ALA A 431 -10.72 11.54 -1.52
N LEU A 432 -10.71 10.78 -0.41
CA LEU A 432 -11.43 11.11 0.81
C LEU A 432 -10.48 11.67 1.88
N PRO A 433 -10.89 12.67 2.69
CA PRO A 433 -10.07 13.21 3.76
C PRO A 433 -9.93 12.22 4.93
N ALA A 434 -8.90 12.43 5.75
CA ALA A 434 -8.63 11.64 6.94
C ALA A 434 -9.86 11.47 7.85
N LEU A 435 -10.71 12.49 7.95
CA LEU A 435 -11.97 12.48 8.67
C LEU A 435 -12.85 11.28 8.28
N VAL A 436 -13.02 11.02 6.98
CA VAL A 436 -13.84 9.91 6.48
C VAL A 436 -13.17 8.57 6.73
N TRP A 437 -11.87 8.47 6.44
CA TRP A 437 -11.09 7.25 6.67
C TRP A 437 -11.05 6.84 8.14
N LYS A 438 -10.90 7.81 9.07
CA LYS A 438 -10.94 7.57 10.52
C LYS A 438 -12.30 7.03 10.97
N GLN A 439 -13.40 7.62 10.47
CA GLN A 439 -14.75 7.13 10.81
C GLN A 439 -14.98 5.71 10.25
N LEU A 440 -14.50 5.39 9.06
CA LEU A 440 -14.55 4.04 8.49
C LEU A 440 -13.72 3.05 9.31
N ALA A 441 -12.54 3.44 9.78
CA ALA A 441 -11.66 2.63 10.62
C ALA A 441 -12.13 2.54 12.09
N GLY A 442 -13.12 3.35 12.48
CA GLY A 442 -13.60 3.44 13.88
C GLY A 442 -12.62 4.17 14.80
N GLU A 443 -11.85 5.11 14.27
CA GLU A 443 -10.94 5.98 15.03
C GLU A 443 -11.62 7.30 15.41
N GLU A 444 -11.10 7.95 16.47
CA GLU A 444 -11.61 9.24 16.91
C GLU A 444 -11.24 10.34 15.92
N VAL A 445 -12.17 11.29 15.75
CA VAL A 445 -12.04 12.44 14.86
C VAL A 445 -11.88 13.72 15.65
N SER A 446 -10.93 14.56 15.26
CA SER A 446 -10.65 15.86 15.86
C SER A 446 -11.13 16.98 14.94
N TRP A 447 -11.85 17.96 15.50
CA TRP A 447 -12.28 19.14 14.76
C TRP A 447 -11.10 19.90 14.14
N SER A 448 -10.14 20.29 14.96
CA SER A 448 -9.03 21.14 14.52
C SER A 448 -8.05 20.45 13.55
N LYS A 449 -7.88 19.13 13.69
CA LYS A 449 -6.90 18.39 12.89
C LYS A 449 -7.52 17.76 11.63
N ASP A 450 -8.70 17.19 11.76
CA ASP A 450 -9.27 16.36 10.68
C ASP A 450 -10.28 17.15 9.83
N PHE A 451 -11.05 18.06 10.44
CA PHE A 451 -12.04 18.84 9.72
C PHE A 451 -11.44 19.96 8.88
N ALA A 452 -10.24 20.43 9.20
CA ALA A 452 -9.49 21.40 8.40
C ALA A 452 -9.27 20.95 6.95
N ALA A 453 -9.17 19.63 6.71
CA ALA A 453 -9.09 19.06 5.37
C ALA A 453 -10.42 19.12 4.58
N VAL A 454 -11.55 19.40 5.25
CA VAL A 454 -12.88 19.55 4.64
C VAL A 454 -13.22 21.03 4.43
N ASP A 455 -13.02 21.84 5.45
CA ASP A 455 -13.40 23.26 5.44
C ASP A 455 -12.48 24.07 6.36
N LEU A 456 -11.34 24.49 5.81
CA LEU A 456 -10.33 25.27 6.54
C LEU A 456 -10.82 26.66 6.94
N GLU A 457 -11.62 27.29 6.07
CA GLU A 457 -12.14 28.64 6.34
C GLU A 457 -13.11 28.64 7.52
N LEU A 458 -13.99 27.63 7.59
CA LEU A 458 -14.89 27.48 8.73
C LEU A 458 -14.12 27.21 10.03
N VAL A 459 -13.06 26.39 9.99
CA VAL A 459 -12.22 26.14 11.17
C VAL A 459 -11.61 27.42 11.67
N LYS A 460 -10.98 28.22 10.79
CA LYS A 460 -10.40 29.53 11.14
C LYS A 460 -11.44 30.52 11.67
N LEU A 461 -12.61 30.55 11.04
CA LEU A 461 -13.71 31.41 11.48
C LEU A 461 -14.13 31.10 12.91
N LEU A 462 -14.30 29.80 13.24
CA LEU A 462 -14.69 29.42 14.60
C LEU A 462 -13.56 29.64 15.62
N GLU A 463 -12.29 29.52 15.22
CA GLU A 463 -11.15 29.87 16.08
C GLU A 463 -11.14 31.37 16.40
N VAL A 464 -11.36 32.23 15.40
CA VAL A 464 -11.50 33.68 15.62
C VAL A 464 -12.70 33.99 16.54
N LEU A 465 -13.84 33.37 16.28
CA LEU A 465 -15.07 33.55 17.08
C LEU A 465 -14.87 33.08 18.55
N GLN A 466 -14.00 32.10 18.80
CA GLN A 466 -13.71 31.62 20.15
C GLN A 466 -12.97 32.67 21.01
N VAL A 467 -12.04 33.45 20.41
CA VAL A 467 -11.12 34.34 21.10
C VAL A 467 -11.52 35.84 21.02
N VAL A 468 -12.43 36.18 20.11
CA VAL A 468 -12.86 37.55 19.86
C VAL A 468 -13.46 38.17 21.12
N ASP A 469 -13.17 39.47 21.39
CA ASP A 469 -13.81 40.24 22.43
C ASP A 469 -15.21 40.77 22.01
N ARG A 470 -15.93 41.34 22.92
CA ARG A 470 -17.31 41.81 22.67
C ARG A 470 -17.40 42.88 21.59
N GLU A 471 -16.52 43.89 21.62
CA GLU A 471 -16.56 44.99 20.67
C GLU A 471 -16.30 44.53 19.25
N ALA A 472 -15.28 43.67 19.08
CA ALA A 472 -14.96 43.07 17.81
C ALA A 472 -16.05 42.08 17.35
N PHE A 473 -16.67 41.33 18.26
CA PHE A 473 -17.80 40.47 17.93
C PHE A 473 -18.99 41.28 17.38
N ASP A 474 -19.41 42.33 18.07
CA ASP A 474 -20.52 43.19 17.65
C ASP A 474 -20.23 43.89 16.32
N PHE A 475 -18.97 44.25 16.08
CA PHE A 475 -18.53 44.87 14.83
C PHE A 475 -18.50 43.87 13.66
N MET A 476 -17.94 42.66 13.86
CA MET A 476 -17.72 41.68 12.80
C MET A 476 -18.99 40.90 12.47
N PHE A 477 -19.78 40.53 13.46
CA PHE A 477 -20.91 39.62 13.32
C PHE A 477 -22.26 40.29 13.59
N GLY A 478 -22.32 41.24 14.55
CA GLY A 478 -23.52 42.00 14.89
C GLY A 478 -24.74 41.11 15.11
N ARG A 479 -25.85 41.44 14.42
CA ARG A 479 -27.08 40.62 14.38
C ARG A 479 -27.18 39.68 13.18
N GLU A 480 -26.19 39.65 12.33
CA GLU A 480 -26.21 38.87 11.08
C GLU A 480 -25.88 37.38 11.33
N LEU A 481 -25.08 37.10 12.38
CA LEU A 481 -24.77 35.72 12.74
C LEU A 481 -26.01 35.05 13.37
N THR A 482 -26.56 34.07 12.71
CA THR A 482 -27.72 33.31 13.17
C THR A 482 -27.33 31.86 13.50
N TYR A 483 -28.21 31.13 14.21
CA TYR A 483 -27.98 29.73 14.54
C TYR A 483 -28.17 28.80 13.32
N THR A 484 -27.40 29.07 12.27
CA THR A 484 -27.37 28.26 11.04
C THR A 484 -25.94 27.88 10.67
N THR A 485 -25.79 26.84 9.87
CA THR A 485 -24.51 26.49 9.22
C THR A 485 -24.77 25.94 7.83
N VAL A 486 -23.76 26.04 6.96
CA VAL A 486 -23.82 25.49 5.60
C VAL A 486 -23.13 24.13 5.62
N LEU A 487 -23.79 23.09 5.12
CA LEU A 487 -23.24 21.75 4.97
C LEU A 487 -22.38 21.62 3.69
N SER A 488 -21.67 20.53 3.54
CA SER A 488 -20.81 20.29 2.39
C SER A 488 -21.58 20.20 1.05
N ASP A 489 -22.88 19.91 1.10
CA ASP A 489 -23.78 19.95 -0.05
C ASP A 489 -24.44 21.31 -0.32
N GLN A 490 -23.92 22.36 0.29
CA GLN A 490 -24.37 23.76 0.20
C GLN A 490 -25.74 24.03 0.81
N ARG A 491 -26.35 23.09 1.52
CA ARG A 491 -27.60 23.34 2.24
C ARG A 491 -27.35 24.08 3.55
N VAL A 492 -28.18 25.08 3.79
CA VAL A 492 -28.25 25.78 5.08
C VAL A 492 -29.12 24.96 6.04
N VAL A 493 -28.61 24.65 7.20
CA VAL A 493 -29.34 23.92 8.26
C VAL A 493 -29.42 24.76 9.53
N GLU A 494 -30.56 24.67 10.21
CA GLU A 494 -30.76 25.30 11.50
C GLU A 494 -30.16 24.45 12.62
N LEU A 495 -29.38 25.07 13.49
CA LEU A 495 -28.71 24.42 14.61
C LEU A 495 -29.63 24.27 15.85
N ILE A 496 -30.63 25.15 15.93
CA ILE A 496 -31.71 25.14 16.92
C ILE A 496 -33.04 25.43 16.24
N PRO A 497 -34.19 25.10 16.84
CA PRO A 497 -35.49 25.47 16.28
C PRO A 497 -35.61 26.99 16.05
N ASN A 498 -36.02 27.40 14.84
CA ASN A 498 -36.06 28.78 14.37
C ASN A 498 -34.67 29.47 14.38
N GLY A 499 -33.62 28.74 14.18
CA GLY A 499 -32.25 29.21 14.23
C GLY A 499 -31.94 30.27 13.18
N SER A 500 -32.56 30.21 12.01
CA SER A 500 -32.40 31.20 10.92
C SER A 500 -32.91 32.62 11.32
N SER A 501 -33.84 32.69 12.27
CA SER A 501 -34.39 33.95 12.79
C SER A 501 -33.80 34.38 14.15
N THR A 502 -32.91 33.55 14.72
CA THR A 502 -32.32 33.77 16.05
C THR A 502 -30.88 34.19 15.92
N ALA A 503 -30.59 35.44 16.30
CA ALA A 503 -29.21 35.96 16.30
C ALA A 503 -28.40 35.35 17.44
N VAL A 504 -27.13 35.01 17.15
CA VAL A 504 -26.17 34.54 18.13
C VAL A 504 -25.69 35.73 18.96
N ARG A 505 -25.75 35.60 20.29
CA ARG A 505 -25.22 36.63 21.20
C ARG A 505 -23.75 36.32 21.53
N TYR A 506 -23.01 37.31 21.89
CA TYR A 506 -21.61 37.16 22.32
C TYR A 506 -21.45 36.12 23.43
N GLU A 507 -22.35 36.11 24.40
CA GLU A 507 -22.34 35.14 25.53
C GLU A 507 -22.53 33.73 25.06
N ASP A 508 -23.34 33.52 24.03
CA ASP A 508 -23.75 32.20 23.53
C ASP A 508 -22.81 31.66 22.43
N ARG A 509 -21.77 32.45 22.04
CA ARG A 509 -20.88 32.07 20.91
C ARG A 509 -20.20 30.72 21.09
N LYS A 510 -19.86 30.33 22.33
CA LYS A 510 -19.24 29.03 22.61
C LYS A 510 -20.18 27.87 22.33
N GLU A 511 -21.46 28.05 22.68
CA GLU A 511 -22.50 27.05 22.40
C GLU A 511 -22.78 26.97 20.88
N PHE A 512 -22.83 28.11 20.20
CA PHE A 512 -22.92 28.18 18.75
C PHE A 512 -21.78 27.40 18.07
N ILE A 513 -20.52 27.65 18.48
CA ILE A 513 -19.33 26.91 17.97
C ILE A 513 -19.53 25.39 18.15
N ARG A 514 -19.93 24.96 19.35
CA ARG A 514 -20.17 23.55 19.65
C ARG A 514 -21.23 22.92 18.74
N LEU A 515 -22.32 23.65 18.50
CA LEU A 515 -23.40 23.19 17.63
C LEU A 515 -22.97 23.09 16.17
N VAL A 516 -22.22 24.08 15.65
CA VAL A 516 -21.64 24.04 14.30
C VAL A 516 -20.71 22.84 14.16
N GLN A 517 -19.75 22.68 15.09
CA GLN A 517 -18.80 21.57 15.06
C GLN A 517 -19.53 20.22 15.05
N LYS A 518 -20.54 20.04 15.90
CA LYS A 518 -21.33 18.82 15.93
C LYS A 518 -22.06 18.59 14.62
N ALA A 519 -22.75 19.59 14.10
CA ALA A 519 -23.52 19.47 12.84
C ALA A 519 -22.62 19.08 11.66
N ARG A 520 -21.44 19.70 11.56
CA ARG A 520 -20.50 19.48 10.47
C ARG A 520 -19.74 18.15 10.59
N LEU A 521 -19.36 17.71 11.79
CA LEU A 521 -18.72 16.41 12.00
C LEU A 521 -19.67 15.24 11.77
N GLU A 522 -20.98 15.44 11.99
CA GLU A 522 -22.00 14.41 11.87
C GLU A 522 -22.79 14.47 10.54
N GLU A 523 -22.53 15.45 9.66
CA GLU A 523 -23.37 15.69 8.45
C GLU A 523 -23.51 14.49 7.52
N SER A 524 -22.47 13.67 7.41
CA SER A 524 -22.43 12.47 6.54
C SER A 524 -22.39 11.16 7.34
N LYS A 525 -22.77 11.18 8.61
CA LYS A 525 -22.69 10.02 9.52
C LYS A 525 -23.45 8.80 9.00
N GLU A 526 -24.65 9.00 8.45
CA GLU A 526 -25.48 7.90 7.94
C GLU A 526 -24.86 7.25 6.70
N GLN A 527 -24.32 8.06 5.79
CA GLN A 527 -23.65 7.60 4.57
C GLN A 527 -22.37 6.82 4.91
N ILE A 528 -21.56 7.35 5.83
CA ILE A 528 -20.35 6.67 6.29
C ILE A 528 -20.70 5.37 7.04
N ALA A 529 -21.77 5.36 7.83
CA ALA A 529 -22.24 4.17 8.50
C ALA A 529 -22.68 3.09 7.49
N ALA A 530 -23.35 3.47 6.40
CA ALA A 530 -23.73 2.54 5.33
C ALA A 530 -22.48 1.98 4.59
N MET A 531 -21.51 2.83 4.24
CA MET A 531 -20.25 2.36 3.66
C MET A 531 -19.51 1.42 4.62
N ARG A 532 -19.45 1.76 5.91
CA ARG A 532 -18.81 0.91 6.93
C ARG A 532 -19.55 -0.43 7.09
N ALA A 533 -20.86 -0.44 7.03
CA ALA A 533 -21.64 -1.67 7.05
C ALA A 533 -21.29 -2.58 5.86
N GLY A 534 -21.16 -2.01 4.67
CA GLY A 534 -20.72 -2.72 3.47
C GLY A 534 -19.31 -3.28 3.60
N LEU A 535 -18.38 -2.47 4.10
CA LEU A 535 -16.99 -2.88 4.36
C LEU A 535 -16.93 -4.07 5.33
N LEU A 536 -17.73 -4.04 6.40
CA LEU A 536 -17.79 -5.10 7.42
C LEU A 536 -18.45 -6.40 6.92
N ARG A 537 -19.24 -6.35 5.85
CA ARG A 537 -19.73 -7.59 5.21
C ARG A 537 -18.60 -8.38 4.54
N VAL A 538 -17.56 -7.69 4.10
CA VAL A 538 -16.44 -8.30 3.38
C VAL A 538 -15.23 -8.52 4.27
N VAL A 539 -14.97 -7.58 5.19
CA VAL A 539 -13.77 -7.56 6.05
C VAL A 539 -14.21 -7.71 7.51
N PRO A 540 -13.68 -8.69 8.26
CA PRO A 540 -13.99 -8.82 9.69
C PRO A 540 -13.61 -7.57 10.50
N GLN A 541 -14.39 -7.26 11.55
CA GLN A 541 -14.11 -6.14 12.45
C GLN A 541 -12.70 -6.22 13.05
N ALA A 542 -12.22 -7.42 13.39
CA ALA A 542 -10.87 -7.63 13.92
C ALA A 542 -9.75 -7.10 13.00
N VAL A 543 -9.95 -7.14 11.69
CA VAL A 543 -9.01 -6.58 10.72
C VAL A 543 -8.98 -5.06 10.79
N LEU A 544 -10.17 -4.41 10.91
CA LEU A 544 -10.25 -2.96 11.05
C LEU A 544 -9.68 -2.48 12.40
N ASP A 545 -9.78 -3.30 13.45
CA ASP A 545 -9.19 -2.98 14.75
C ASP A 545 -7.65 -3.06 14.74
N LEU A 546 -7.07 -3.78 13.79
CA LEU A 546 -5.61 -3.91 13.61
C LEU A 546 -5.03 -2.88 12.61
N LEU A 547 -5.86 -2.26 11.77
CA LEU A 547 -5.43 -1.30 10.76
C LEU A 547 -5.62 0.13 11.23
N THR A 548 -4.62 0.99 11.03
CA THR A 548 -4.81 2.43 11.11
C THR A 548 -5.60 2.92 9.88
N TRP A 549 -6.20 4.12 9.97
CA TRP A 549 -6.91 4.70 8.85
C TRP A 549 -6.01 4.89 7.61
N GLN A 550 -4.72 5.24 7.79
CA GLN A 550 -3.76 5.35 6.69
C GLN A 550 -3.49 4.01 6.01
N GLN A 551 -3.34 2.93 6.81
CA GLN A 551 -3.19 1.59 6.26
C GLN A 551 -4.47 1.13 5.54
N LEU A 552 -5.64 1.51 6.05
CA LEU A 552 -6.92 1.22 5.41
C LEU A 552 -7.00 1.92 4.05
N GLU A 553 -6.72 3.23 4.00
CA GLU A 553 -6.64 3.99 2.75
C GLU A 553 -5.66 3.37 1.77
N LYS A 554 -4.42 3.12 2.20
CA LYS A 554 -3.37 2.54 1.36
C LYS A 554 -3.75 1.17 0.80
N LYS A 555 -4.42 0.32 1.59
CA LYS A 555 -4.87 -1.00 1.13
C LYS A 555 -6.04 -0.92 0.15
N ILE A 556 -6.88 0.08 0.24
CA ILE A 556 -8.04 0.28 -0.64
C ILE A 556 -7.67 1.08 -1.88
N CYS A 557 -6.95 2.18 -1.71
CA CYS A 557 -6.64 3.12 -2.79
C CYS A 557 -5.26 2.92 -3.42
N GLY A 558 -4.34 2.17 -2.78
CA GLY A 558 -2.93 2.10 -3.16
C GLY A 558 -2.12 3.30 -2.66
N GLU A 559 -0.82 3.32 -3.00
CA GLU A 559 0.07 4.43 -2.61
C GLU A 559 -0.36 5.74 -3.30
N PRO A 560 -0.59 6.79 -2.54
CA PRO A 560 -1.02 8.08 -3.11
C PRO A 560 0.10 8.80 -3.86
N GLU A 561 1.34 8.59 -3.44
CA GLU A 561 2.51 9.22 -4.06
C GLU A 561 3.37 8.20 -4.78
N ILE A 562 3.67 8.49 -6.04
CA ILE A 562 4.55 7.68 -6.87
C ILE A 562 5.82 8.48 -7.09
N THR A 563 6.96 7.94 -6.65
CA THR A 563 8.27 8.44 -7.03
C THR A 563 8.92 7.50 -8.04
N VAL A 564 9.82 8.02 -8.85
CA VAL A 564 10.59 7.19 -9.80
C VAL A 564 11.38 6.10 -9.05
N ALA A 565 11.88 6.42 -7.85
CA ALA A 565 12.58 5.46 -7.00
C ALA A 565 11.66 4.31 -6.54
N ASP A 566 10.40 4.60 -6.23
CA ASP A 566 9.42 3.58 -5.86
C ASP A 566 9.00 2.76 -7.08
N LEU A 567 8.73 3.41 -8.21
CA LEU A 567 8.39 2.74 -9.45
C LEU A 567 9.49 1.76 -9.91
N ARG A 568 10.77 2.16 -9.81
CA ARG A 568 11.92 1.30 -10.14
C ARG A 568 11.97 -0.02 -9.37
N LYS A 569 11.44 -0.08 -8.15
CA LYS A 569 11.38 -1.32 -7.35
C LYS A 569 10.42 -2.35 -7.94
N PHE A 570 9.46 -1.90 -8.73
CA PHE A 570 8.44 -2.73 -9.33
C PHE A 570 8.65 -3.01 -10.81
N ILE A 571 9.65 -2.39 -11.45
CA ILE A 571 10.02 -2.61 -12.85
C ILE A 571 11.08 -3.71 -12.92
N THR A 572 10.85 -4.69 -13.77
CA THR A 572 11.81 -5.74 -14.14
C THR A 572 12.07 -5.65 -15.66
N PHE A 573 13.32 -5.64 -16.06
CA PHE A 573 13.72 -5.66 -17.47
C PHE A 573 14.06 -7.09 -17.86
N GLU A 574 13.44 -7.63 -18.92
CA GLU A 574 13.70 -8.96 -19.44
C GLU A 574 14.07 -8.89 -20.91
N ASP A 575 14.93 -9.80 -21.37
CA ASP A 575 15.42 -9.92 -22.75
C ASP A 575 16.21 -8.72 -23.29
N PHE A 576 16.78 -7.89 -22.39
CA PHE A 576 17.70 -6.83 -22.80
C PHE A 576 19.17 -7.28 -22.67
N PRO A 577 20.03 -6.94 -23.65
CA PRO A 577 21.47 -7.11 -23.50
C PRO A 577 22.01 -6.35 -22.27
N PRO A 578 23.11 -6.81 -21.67
CA PRO A 578 23.76 -6.06 -20.59
C PRO A 578 24.12 -4.64 -21.03
N LYS A 579 23.70 -3.62 -20.25
CA LYS A 579 23.93 -2.19 -20.53
C LYS A 579 23.23 -1.66 -21.80
N ASP A 580 22.06 -2.18 -22.13
CA ASP A 580 21.26 -1.69 -23.24
C ASP A 580 20.94 -0.19 -23.05
N SER A 581 21.21 0.63 -24.07
CA SER A 581 20.99 2.07 -24.03
C SER A 581 19.51 2.46 -23.91
N ARG A 582 18.60 1.61 -24.43
CA ARG A 582 17.14 1.83 -24.32
C ARG A 582 16.69 1.87 -22.87
N VAL A 583 17.20 0.96 -22.03
CA VAL A 583 16.89 0.92 -20.59
C VAL A 583 17.34 2.22 -19.91
N GLN A 584 18.51 2.72 -20.29
CA GLN A 584 19.05 3.94 -19.69
C GLN A 584 18.24 5.17 -20.12
N MET A 585 17.90 5.29 -21.40
CA MET A 585 17.05 6.36 -21.94
C MET A 585 15.65 6.35 -21.33
N PHE A 586 15.06 5.17 -21.16
CA PHE A 586 13.76 4.99 -20.52
C PHE A 586 13.76 5.44 -19.05
N LEU A 587 14.78 5.05 -18.28
CA LEU A 587 14.90 5.46 -16.89
C LEU A 587 15.17 6.96 -16.74
N GLU A 588 15.89 7.56 -17.69
CA GLU A 588 16.10 9.01 -17.77
C GLU A 588 14.79 9.74 -18.08
N ALA A 589 14.02 9.25 -19.05
CA ALA A 589 12.70 9.79 -19.38
C ALA A 589 11.75 9.76 -18.16
N LEU A 590 11.70 8.64 -17.43
CA LEU A 590 10.89 8.53 -16.21
C LEU A 590 11.35 9.50 -15.11
N ASN A 591 12.65 9.81 -15.00
CA ASN A 591 13.15 10.77 -14.02
C ASN A 591 12.65 12.21 -14.28
N ASN A 592 12.31 12.52 -15.53
CA ASN A 592 11.78 13.82 -15.96
C ASN A 592 10.25 13.89 -15.85
N PHE A 593 9.57 12.79 -15.52
CA PHE A 593 8.13 12.73 -15.40
C PHE A 593 7.65 13.39 -14.12
N THR A 594 6.56 14.14 -14.23
CA THR A 594 5.81 14.65 -13.08
C THR A 594 5.07 13.52 -12.37
N ARG A 595 4.51 13.77 -11.19
CA ARG A 595 3.66 12.79 -10.48
C ARG A 595 2.46 12.34 -11.34
N GLU A 596 1.85 13.28 -12.06
CA GLU A 596 0.74 12.98 -12.96
C GLU A 596 1.19 12.10 -14.12
N ASP A 597 2.32 12.41 -14.74
CA ASP A 597 2.89 11.59 -15.81
C ASP A 597 3.18 10.16 -15.35
N LEU A 598 3.74 9.98 -14.14
CA LEU A 598 3.99 8.67 -13.55
C LEU A 598 2.70 7.89 -13.26
N SER A 599 1.65 8.56 -12.79
CA SER A 599 0.35 7.96 -12.57
C SER A 599 -0.29 7.52 -13.88
N ARG A 600 -0.22 8.35 -14.94
CA ARG A 600 -0.69 8.03 -16.29
C ARG A 600 0.12 6.90 -16.92
N PHE A 601 1.43 6.88 -16.73
CA PHE A 601 2.29 5.77 -17.16
C PHE A 601 1.88 4.44 -16.51
N LEU A 602 1.64 4.43 -15.19
CA LEU A 602 1.12 3.25 -14.51
C LEU A 602 -0.22 2.80 -15.10
N LYS A 603 -1.13 3.74 -15.32
CA LYS A 603 -2.44 3.45 -15.92
C LYS A 603 -2.29 2.87 -17.34
N PHE A 604 -1.41 3.44 -18.14
CA PHE A 604 -1.11 2.98 -19.49
C PHE A 604 -0.60 1.52 -19.51
N VAL A 605 0.32 1.18 -18.60
CA VAL A 605 0.95 -0.16 -18.58
C VAL A 605 0.13 -1.19 -17.82
N THR A 606 -0.61 -0.78 -16.78
CA THR A 606 -1.18 -1.73 -15.81
C THR A 606 -2.70 -1.61 -15.63
N GLY A 607 -3.33 -0.60 -16.23
CA GLY A 607 -4.72 -0.23 -15.95
C GLY A 607 -4.92 0.39 -14.55
N ARG A 608 -3.85 0.59 -13.77
CA ARG A 608 -3.88 1.12 -12.40
C ARG A 608 -3.11 2.42 -12.31
N SER A 609 -3.61 3.37 -11.55
CA SER A 609 -2.94 4.67 -11.34
C SER A 609 -2.03 4.71 -10.11
N ARG A 610 -1.93 3.61 -9.33
CA ARG A 610 -1.19 3.56 -8.07
C ARG A 610 -0.39 2.27 -7.89
N LEU A 611 0.67 2.32 -7.07
CA LEU A 611 1.47 1.18 -6.64
C LEU A 611 0.81 0.46 -5.43
N PRO A 612 1.17 -0.81 -5.14
CA PRO A 612 2.20 -1.63 -5.78
C PRO A 612 1.67 -2.45 -6.97
N VAL A 613 2.36 -2.42 -8.08
CA VAL A 613 2.10 -3.30 -9.23
C VAL A 613 3.42 -3.62 -9.92
N ARG A 614 3.67 -4.89 -10.25
CA ARG A 614 4.87 -5.28 -10.99
C ARG A 614 4.69 -5.01 -12.47
N ILE A 615 5.69 -4.44 -13.08
CA ILE A 615 5.78 -4.14 -14.52
C ILE A 615 6.95 -4.91 -15.07
N THR A 616 6.73 -5.67 -16.14
CA THR A 616 7.80 -6.32 -16.90
C THR A 616 8.01 -5.55 -18.19
N VAL A 617 9.22 -5.12 -18.42
CA VAL A 617 9.61 -4.36 -19.63
C VAL A 617 10.38 -5.30 -20.53
N TYR A 618 9.94 -5.41 -21.78
CA TYR A 618 10.59 -6.17 -22.87
C TYR A 618 11.04 -5.21 -23.97
N PRO A 619 12.05 -5.57 -24.79
CA PRO A 619 12.29 -4.89 -26.05
C PRO A 619 11.08 -5.03 -26.97
N ASP A 620 10.89 -4.06 -27.84
CA ASP A 620 9.83 -4.11 -28.86
C ASP A 620 9.84 -5.44 -29.61
N ARG A 621 8.64 -5.99 -29.86
CA ARG A 621 8.44 -7.28 -30.56
C ARG A 621 8.71 -7.19 -32.08
N THR A 622 8.63 -6.00 -32.64
CA THR A 622 8.89 -5.82 -34.07
C THR A 622 10.39 -5.82 -34.31
N ASN A 623 10.89 -6.80 -35.06
CA ASN A 623 12.29 -6.82 -35.58
C ASN A 623 12.54 -5.67 -36.57
N SER A 624 11.91 -4.54 -36.40
CA SER A 624 11.98 -3.38 -37.22
C SER A 624 13.26 -2.58 -36.89
N GLU A 625 14.04 -2.24 -37.89
CA GLU A 625 15.13 -1.27 -37.76
C GLU A 625 14.61 0.17 -37.54
N ALA A 626 13.31 0.34 -37.44
CA ALA A 626 12.68 1.64 -37.22
C ALA A 626 12.97 2.17 -35.81
N VAL A 627 13.36 3.43 -35.76
CA VAL A 627 13.67 4.18 -34.53
C VAL A 627 12.52 5.14 -34.25
N ASP A 628 12.30 5.45 -32.97
CA ASP A 628 11.28 6.40 -32.50
C ASP A 628 9.84 5.96 -32.79
N LEU A 629 9.56 4.67 -32.56
CA LEU A 629 8.21 4.12 -32.61
C LEU A 629 7.43 4.42 -31.30
N MET A 630 6.09 4.36 -31.39
CA MET A 630 5.23 4.45 -30.22
C MET A 630 5.40 3.21 -29.33
N PRO A 631 5.48 3.38 -28.00
CA PRO A 631 5.53 2.24 -27.10
C PRO A 631 4.18 1.53 -27.00
N GLU A 632 4.21 0.22 -26.81
CA GLU A 632 3.04 -0.62 -26.59
C GLU A 632 3.00 -1.15 -25.16
N ALA A 633 1.81 -1.40 -24.63
CA ALA A 633 1.62 -1.99 -23.32
C ALA A 633 0.48 -3.01 -23.32
N SER A 634 0.63 -4.06 -22.51
CA SER A 634 -0.42 -5.03 -22.24
C SER A 634 -0.83 -4.91 -20.77
N THR A 635 -1.99 -4.32 -20.53
CA THR A 635 -2.50 -4.11 -19.17
C THR A 635 -2.86 -5.42 -18.45
N CYS A 636 -3.26 -6.44 -19.18
CA CYS A 636 -3.60 -7.75 -18.63
C CYS A 636 -2.40 -8.45 -17.98
N SER A 637 -1.21 -8.34 -18.61
CA SER A 637 0.05 -8.90 -18.13
C SER A 637 0.93 -7.89 -17.38
N CYS A 638 0.52 -6.62 -17.31
CA CYS A 638 1.34 -5.52 -16.80
C CYS A 638 2.71 -5.47 -17.50
N THR A 639 2.69 -5.60 -18.82
CA THR A 639 3.89 -5.67 -19.67
C THR A 639 4.02 -4.41 -20.50
N PHE A 640 5.24 -3.91 -20.61
CA PHE A 640 5.58 -2.76 -21.42
C PHE A 640 6.63 -3.14 -22.48
N PHE A 641 6.39 -2.79 -23.72
CA PHE A 641 7.30 -3.03 -24.85
C PHE A 641 8.02 -1.74 -25.20
N LEU A 642 9.34 -1.74 -25.01
CA LEU A 642 10.19 -0.56 -25.14
C LEU A 642 10.85 -0.53 -26.53
N PRO A 643 10.45 0.42 -27.40
CA PRO A 643 11.07 0.59 -28.72
C PRO A 643 12.51 1.11 -28.63
N THR A 644 13.18 1.11 -29.78
CA THR A 644 14.47 1.80 -29.94
C THR A 644 14.24 3.28 -30.16
N TYR A 645 14.90 4.12 -29.36
CA TYR A 645 14.81 5.57 -29.47
C TYR A 645 16.13 6.20 -29.89
N SER A 646 16.07 7.29 -30.67
CA SER A 646 17.22 8.05 -31.11
C SER A 646 17.90 8.83 -29.98
N SER A 647 17.14 9.18 -28.95
CA SER A 647 17.62 9.92 -27.77
C SER A 647 16.69 9.73 -26.56
N ALA A 648 17.19 10.04 -25.36
CA ALA A 648 16.38 10.06 -24.14
C ALA A 648 15.22 11.08 -24.25
N LYS A 649 15.42 12.18 -24.96
CA LYS A 649 14.39 13.19 -25.20
C LYS A 649 13.28 12.65 -26.12
N ALA A 650 13.62 11.94 -27.21
CA ALA A 650 12.64 11.28 -28.06
C ALA A 650 11.84 10.23 -27.29
N CYS A 651 12.51 9.44 -26.45
CA CYS A 651 11.86 8.49 -25.55
C CYS A 651 10.86 9.20 -24.62
N GLU A 652 11.25 10.29 -23.98
CA GLU A 652 10.38 11.07 -23.08
C GLU A 652 9.15 11.63 -23.82
N GLU A 653 9.36 12.26 -24.97
CA GLU A 653 8.28 12.90 -25.75
C GLU A 653 7.25 11.86 -26.25
N LEU A 654 7.71 10.74 -26.81
CA LEU A 654 6.84 9.69 -27.33
C LEU A 654 6.14 8.91 -26.21
N LEU A 655 6.84 8.63 -25.12
CA LEU A 655 6.25 8.01 -23.96
C LEU A 655 5.18 8.91 -23.33
N ARG A 656 5.46 10.20 -23.17
CA ARG A 656 4.50 11.20 -22.68
C ARG A 656 3.29 11.30 -23.62
N TYR A 657 3.52 11.33 -24.93
CA TYR A 657 2.43 11.32 -25.92
C TYR A 657 1.55 10.07 -25.77
N ALA A 658 2.15 8.88 -25.65
CA ALA A 658 1.41 7.62 -25.49
C ALA A 658 0.54 7.63 -24.23
N VAL A 659 1.08 8.01 -23.08
CA VAL A 659 0.34 7.98 -21.79
C VAL A 659 -0.79 9.02 -21.71
N TYR A 660 -0.74 10.07 -22.53
CA TYR A 660 -1.80 11.10 -22.59
C TYR A 660 -2.86 10.83 -23.65
N ASN A 661 -2.52 10.11 -24.72
CA ASN A 661 -3.39 9.93 -25.88
C ASN A 661 -3.97 8.51 -26.00
N CYS A 662 -3.46 7.53 -25.25
CA CYS A 662 -4.08 6.21 -25.19
C CYS A 662 -5.31 6.28 -24.30
N MET A 663 -6.48 6.42 -24.90
CA MET A 663 -7.77 6.59 -24.21
C MET A 663 -8.52 5.26 -24.01
N SER A 664 -8.11 4.18 -24.66
CA SER A 664 -8.76 2.87 -24.61
C SER A 664 -7.73 1.76 -24.82
N ILE A 665 -8.07 0.56 -24.36
CA ILE A 665 -7.32 -0.66 -24.67
C ILE A 665 -7.52 -0.93 -26.17
N ASP A 666 -6.44 -0.84 -26.96
CA ASP A 666 -6.48 -1.35 -28.33
C ASP A 666 -6.70 -2.87 -28.28
N THR A 667 -7.66 -3.32 -29.10
CA THR A 667 -7.89 -4.76 -29.30
C THR A 667 -6.59 -5.38 -29.81
N ASP A 668 -6.13 -6.43 -29.16
CA ASP A 668 -5.03 -7.25 -29.67
C ASP A 668 -5.33 -7.52 -31.16
N LYS A 669 -4.45 -7.05 -32.03
CA LYS A 669 -4.52 -7.39 -33.45
C LYS A 669 -4.43 -8.89 -33.50
N ASN A 670 -5.56 -9.54 -33.83
CA ASN A 670 -5.59 -10.97 -34.08
C ASN A 670 -4.55 -11.28 -35.16
N THR A 671 -3.45 -11.88 -34.79
CA THR A 671 -2.49 -12.54 -35.67
C THR A 671 -3.11 -13.84 -36.21
N TRP A 672 -4.25 -13.72 -36.89
CA TRP A 672 -4.87 -14.81 -37.66
C TRP A 672 -5.30 -14.25 -39.01
N ASP A 673 -4.35 -13.69 -39.74
CA ASP A 673 -4.44 -13.52 -41.17
C ASP A 673 -3.00 -13.65 -41.73
N GLU A 674 -2.60 -14.91 -41.89
CA GLU A 674 -1.83 -15.48 -42.98
C GLU A 674 -1.90 -17.02 -42.93
#